data_36e645719476b81262a1c71bc4a67b0a
#
_entry.id   36e645719476b81262a1c71bc4a67b0a
#
_cell.length_a   1.000
_cell.length_b   1.000
_cell.length_c   1.000
_cell.angle_alpha   90.00
_cell.angle_beta   90.00
_cell.angle_gamma   90.00
#
_symmetry.space_group_name_H-M   'P 1'
#
loop_
_entity.id
_entity.type
_entity.pdbx_description
1 polymer ?
#
loop_
_entity_poly.entity_id
_entity_poly.type
_entity_poly.pdbx_seq_one_letter_code
_entity_poly.pdbx_strand_id
1 'polypeptide(L)'
;VVSCTSETFSKTDEGTQRNDKTMAYGSPISRKTTYSYDDAGRGNVVDKNASTKDNIWSSGYDTHSRPTVSYEPWAGGTRKAIYTYYKDGDFYDSDIDHQRIALVKEGNATQYRRINYKYSTVNHVRRVEKRTTALGSGKTQFEATETWLGTAPNPHAQGRIKFHRDINGVQTAYTYEPNNSYGSLYKVTKETQVSGKAVHGQSTRQIRYVSAQGNDMRIEDYVLLSNGTWKLVEAMDYEYDCENRWIKRTRANGRITEREMMCCGPLWERDEDGILTTYSYNTARQLVEVIRSATETTPEMITSYTRDAMDRILETRVDIGPMTTITRTSYDLLGRRVSYTDKLGRVTTYSYSEDGLTTTETTPTGATLITRKHADGTLLEQSGTGQRHLIYMVEALKNGVRTTISTPSPEGSAGIVLSRETVDGFGQTVKKELPNTEGGWIVTDYVYNEKGQKTQEQTVGLAPILYDYDTMGNLIRETVKLDDSPTKLNSRITEWAVSFEDGSDGVYLKETSTIYTPEGAPVRTSEISLISSTHATLAGKTVIRDTRGNEGVTWTEYSTSAKRIIKRQTPASNTMAEDVLIDGFLISGTDLAGVATTHARIYTEHGLTLINTDVRGNATILEQDVAGRSVKVTNAMGGVTTTSYDPATGKPSFVTDALGNTVCFSYDCRGRKIAEYGTGVQPALYAYDDADNVVSLTTFRAGEEAIVSDPTERTDGDTTTWRYDASTGLLLSKTYADGTSANYEYDSMNRLERSINPRSLAAIRTYAPLTGELLSVICDDSSTTQTPPVTYSYNYLGMPVSVSDGSGTREFIYNQYNELEAEKMQGLVSCVLSN
;
A
#
# COMPACT_ATOMS: atom_id res chain seq x y z
N VAL A 1 9.75 -25.89 -23.93
CA VAL A 1 8.69 -26.90 -23.89
C VAL A 1 7.36 -26.19 -24.07
N VAL A 2 6.63 -26.49 -25.17
CA VAL A 2 5.33 -25.90 -25.47
C VAL A 2 4.29 -26.56 -24.58
N SER A 3 3.43 -25.79 -23.91
CA SER A 3 2.30 -26.35 -23.16
C SER A 3 1.32 -27.02 -24.15
N CYS A 4 1.01 -28.28 -23.93
CA CYS A 4 0.00 -29.02 -24.71
C CYS A 4 -1.38 -28.87 -24.03
N THR A 5 -2.40 -28.51 -24.80
CA THR A 5 -3.80 -28.58 -24.35
C THR A 5 -4.56 -29.60 -25.18
N SER A 6 -5.42 -30.36 -24.55
CA SER A 6 -6.39 -31.25 -25.21
C SER A 6 -7.79 -30.76 -24.83
N GLU A 7 -8.67 -30.69 -25.83
CA GLU A 7 -10.08 -30.34 -25.64
C GLU A 7 -10.94 -31.42 -26.30
N THR A 8 -11.96 -31.85 -25.58
CA THR A 8 -12.97 -32.77 -26.12
C THR A 8 -14.29 -32.02 -26.32
N PHE A 9 -14.98 -32.37 -27.37
CA PHE A 9 -16.26 -31.76 -27.74
C PHE A 9 -17.29 -32.84 -28.05
N SER A 10 -18.53 -32.58 -27.69
CA SER A 10 -19.68 -33.32 -28.18
C SER A 10 -20.46 -32.48 -29.19
N LYS A 11 -21.11 -33.16 -30.11
CA LYS A 11 -21.98 -32.53 -31.10
C LYS A 11 -23.42 -32.77 -30.65
N THR A 12 -24.22 -31.70 -30.52
CA THR A 12 -25.62 -31.71 -30.19
C THR A 12 -26.44 -31.05 -31.32
N ASP A 13 -27.74 -31.14 -31.27
CA ASP A 13 -28.62 -30.48 -32.22
C ASP A 13 -28.49 -28.94 -32.17
N GLU A 14 -28.02 -28.39 -31.07
CA GLU A 14 -27.79 -26.95 -30.86
C GLU A 14 -26.37 -26.51 -31.21
N GLY A 15 -25.47 -27.40 -31.60
CA GLY A 15 -24.09 -27.09 -32.00
C GLY A 15 -23.02 -27.94 -31.31
N THR A 16 -21.78 -27.45 -31.34
CA THR A 16 -20.65 -28.15 -30.74
C THR A 16 -20.40 -27.63 -29.32
N GLN A 17 -20.43 -28.50 -28.33
CA GLN A 17 -20.18 -28.18 -26.92
C GLN A 17 -18.83 -28.71 -26.46
N ARG A 18 -18.13 -27.98 -25.64
CA ARG A 18 -16.87 -28.42 -25.01
C ARG A 18 -17.19 -29.26 -23.80
N ASN A 19 -16.74 -30.51 -23.77
CA ASN A 19 -16.93 -31.40 -22.64
C ASN A 19 -15.79 -31.32 -21.64
N ASP A 20 -14.53 -31.34 -22.15
CA ASP A 20 -13.34 -31.32 -21.33
C ASP A 20 -12.24 -30.44 -21.93
N LYS A 21 -11.47 -29.83 -21.04
CA LYS A 21 -10.21 -29.18 -21.39
C LYS A 21 -9.13 -29.69 -20.46
N THR A 22 -8.10 -30.29 -21.00
CA THR A 22 -6.92 -30.74 -20.25
C THR A 22 -5.72 -29.89 -20.66
N MET A 23 -5.12 -29.20 -19.71
CA MET A 23 -3.87 -28.47 -19.89
C MET A 23 -2.69 -29.39 -19.55
N ALA A 24 -1.58 -29.25 -20.29
CA ALA A 24 -0.39 -30.10 -20.15
C ALA A 24 -0.69 -31.60 -20.38
N TYR A 25 -1.53 -31.91 -21.40
CA TYR A 25 -1.95 -33.26 -21.76
C TYR A 25 -0.77 -34.24 -21.88
N GLY A 26 -0.89 -35.41 -21.28
CA GLY A 26 0.18 -36.41 -21.28
C GLY A 26 1.32 -36.15 -20.27
N SER A 27 1.23 -35.11 -19.48
CA SER A 27 2.18 -34.78 -18.42
C SER A 27 1.69 -35.22 -17.05
N PRO A 28 2.55 -35.59 -16.09
CA PRO A 28 2.18 -35.83 -14.70
C PRO A 28 1.49 -34.64 -14.01
N ILE A 29 1.66 -33.43 -14.55
CA ILE A 29 1.05 -32.19 -14.02
C ILE A 29 -0.16 -31.74 -14.86
N SER A 30 -0.77 -32.63 -15.65
CA SER A 30 -1.94 -32.27 -16.45
C SER A 30 -3.13 -31.90 -15.58
N ARG A 31 -3.83 -30.84 -15.98
CA ARG A 31 -5.09 -30.41 -15.33
C ARG A 31 -6.26 -30.58 -16.27
N LYS A 32 -7.31 -31.18 -15.77
CA LYS A 32 -8.57 -31.39 -16.51
C LYS A 32 -9.65 -30.45 -15.98
N THR A 33 -10.35 -29.78 -16.88
CA THR A 33 -11.59 -29.04 -16.59
C THR A 33 -12.74 -29.73 -17.30
N THR A 34 -13.72 -30.22 -16.55
CA THR A 34 -14.90 -30.90 -17.08
C THR A 34 -16.05 -29.91 -17.16
N TYR A 35 -16.76 -29.90 -18.26
CA TYR A 35 -17.94 -29.09 -18.50
C TYR A 35 -19.16 -29.99 -18.62
N SER A 36 -20.27 -29.62 -17.94
CA SER A 36 -21.57 -30.22 -18.12
C SER A 36 -22.54 -29.18 -18.71
N TYR A 37 -23.44 -29.63 -19.50
CA TYR A 37 -24.41 -28.78 -20.17
C TYR A 37 -25.83 -29.31 -19.90
N ASP A 38 -26.84 -28.42 -19.89
CA ASP A 38 -28.23 -28.81 -19.89
C ASP A 38 -28.71 -29.14 -21.31
N ASP A 39 -29.99 -29.58 -21.42
CA ASP A 39 -30.59 -29.97 -22.67
C ASP A 39 -30.64 -28.83 -23.72
N ALA A 40 -30.54 -27.55 -23.26
CA ALA A 40 -30.49 -26.38 -24.12
C ALA A 40 -29.06 -25.96 -24.46
N GLY A 41 -28.04 -26.75 -24.14
CA GLY A 41 -26.65 -26.49 -24.46
C GLY A 41 -25.96 -25.46 -23.56
N ARG A 42 -26.55 -25.07 -22.43
CA ARG A 42 -26.01 -24.07 -21.53
C ARG A 42 -25.10 -24.75 -20.50
N GLY A 43 -23.94 -24.17 -20.26
CA GLY A 43 -22.99 -24.72 -19.26
C GLY A 43 -23.56 -24.58 -17.84
N ASN A 44 -23.90 -25.70 -17.21
CA ASN A 44 -24.47 -25.73 -15.86
C ASN A 44 -23.53 -26.24 -14.79
N VAL A 45 -22.43 -26.92 -15.16
CA VAL A 45 -21.39 -27.37 -14.24
C VAL A 45 -20.02 -27.19 -14.87
N VAL A 46 -19.08 -26.65 -14.11
CA VAL A 46 -17.65 -26.59 -14.46
C VAL A 46 -16.86 -27.14 -13.28
N ASP A 47 -16.27 -28.30 -13.45
CA ASP A 47 -15.32 -28.88 -12.48
C ASP A 47 -13.90 -28.55 -12.93
N LYS A 48 -13.21 -27.75 -12.16
CA LYS A 48 -11.83 -27.29 -12.48
C LYS A 48 -10.74 -28.21 -11.93
N ASN A 49 -11.10 -29.29 -11.27
CA ASN A 49 -10.12 -30.29 -10.84
C ASN A 49 -10.84 -31.46 -10.14
N ALA A 50 -11.32 -32.40 -10.87
CA ALA A 50 -12.24 -33.51 -10.54
C ALA A 50 -12.10 -34.23 -9.16
N SER A 51 -11.24 -33.75 -8.26
CA SER A 51 -10.94 -34.47 -7.00
C SER A 51 -11.59 -33.91 -5.75
N THR A 52 -12.14 -32.68 -5.75
CA THR A 52 -12.79 -32.11 -4.55
C THR A 52 -14.06 -31.33 -4.88
N LYS A 53 -15.09 -31.48 -4.05
CA LYS A 53 -16.35 -30.71 -4.17
C LYS A 53 -16.18 -29.19 -4.10
N ASP A 54 -15.04 -28.70 -3.63
CA ASP A 54 -14.75 -27.28 -3.41
C ASP A 54 -14.37 -26.54 -4.70
N ASN A 55 -14.18 -27.26 -5.81
CA ASN A 55 -13.79 -26.71 -7.11
C ASN A 55 -14.92 -26.63 -8.12
N ILE A 56 -16.17 -26.88 -7.71
CA ILE A 56 -17.31 -26.92 -8.60
C ILE A 56 -17.94 -25.54 -8.74
N TRP A 57 -18.06 -25.07 -9.99
CA TRP A 57 -18.80 -23.89 -10.40
C TRP A 57 -20.03 -24.34 -11.15
N SER A 58 -21.20 -23.94 -10.71
CA SER A 58 -22.44 -24.36 -11.37
C SER A 58 -23.43 -23.20 -11.53
N SER A 59 -24.29 -23.31 -12.52
CA SER A 59 -25.36 -22.37 -12.77
C SER A 59 -26.65 -23.12 -13.14
N GLY A 60 -27.79 -22.65 -12.64
CA GLY A 60 -29.11 -23.04 -13.10
C GLY A 60 -29.72 -21.93 -13.95
N TYR A 61 -30.60 -22.31 -14.90
CA TYR A 61 -31.21 -21.39 -15.84
C TYR A 61 -32.73 -21.55 -15.86
N ASP A 62 -33.43 -20.48 -16.20
CA ASP A 62 -34.86 -20.51 -16.52
C ASP A 62 -35.13 -20.86 -18.00
N THR A 63 -36.41 -20.88 -18.39
CA THR A 63 -36.86 -21.16 -19.77
C THR A 63 -36.34 -20.13 -20.80
N HIS A 64 -35.91 -18.94 -20.35
CA HIS A 64 -35.37 -17.86 -21.21
C HIS A 64 -33.84 -17.83 -21.21
N SER A 65 -33.18 -18.89 -20.75
CA SER A 65 -31.71 -18.99 -20.65
C SER A 65 -31.08 -17.98 -19.70
N ARG A 66 -31.83 -17.42 -18.76
CA ARG A 66 -31.33 -16.48 -17.74
C ARG A 66 -30.85 -17.27 -16.51
N PRO A 67 -29.68 -16.98 -15.93
CA PRO A 67 -29.22 -17.69 -14.75
C PRO A 67 -30.14 -17.44 -13.54
N THR A 68 -30.69 -18.50 -12.94
CA THR A 68 -31.54 -18.42 -11.73
C THR A 68 -30.74 -18.59 -10.45
N VAL A 69 -29.65 -19.34 -10.53
CA VAL A 69 -28.74 -19.57 -9.41
C VAL A 69 -27.33 -19.75 -9.94
N SER A 70 -26.36 -19.22 -9.22
CA SER A 70 -24.94 -19.56 -9.42
C SER A 70 -24.31 -19.97 -8.13
N TYR A 71 -23.37 -20.91 -8.22
CA TYR A 71 -22.56 -21.40 -7.10
C TYR A 71 -21.09 -21.17 -7.45
N GLU A 72 -20.35 -20.64 -6.50
CA GLU A 72 -18.91 -20.40 -6.60
C GLU A 72 -18.23 -20.93 -5.32
N PRO A 73 -17.01 -21.52 -5.41
CA PRO A 73 -16.25 -21.87 -4.23
C PRO A 73 -16.04 -20.66 -3.30
N TRP A 74 -16.06 -20.90 -1.99
CA TRP A 74 -15.81 -19.88 -0.98
C TRP A 74 -15.24 -20.51 0.30
N ALA A 75 -13.98 -20.22 0.64
CA ALA A 75 -13.31 -20.56 1.90
C ALA A 75 -13.64 -21.97 2.44
N GLY A 76 -13.59 -22.99 1.59
CA GLY A 76 -13.96 -24.38 1.90
C GLY A 76 -15.47 -24.66 1.90
N GLY A 77 -16.28 -23.70 1.50
CA GLY A 77 -17.73 -23.81 1.27
C GLY A 77 -18.13 -23.30 -0.11
N THR A 78 -19.35 -22.79 -0.21
CA THR A 78 -19.92 -22.31 -1.48
C THR A 78 -20.60 -20.95 -1.30
N ARG A 79 -20.31 -20.01 -2.19
CA ARG A 79 -21.07 -18.77 -2.36
C ARG A 79 -22.20 -19.03 -3.33
N LYS A 80 -23.45 -18.87 -2.87
CA LYS A 80 -24.66 -19.04 -3.66
C LYS A 80 -25.28 -17.70 -3.97
N ALA A 81 -25.48 -17.39 -5.25
CA ALA A 81 -26.28 -16.24 -5.68
C ALA A 81 -27.58 -16.71 -6.33
N ILE A 82 -28.71 -16.19 -5.87
CA ILE A 82 -30.05 -16.48 -6.40
C ILE A 82 -30.53 -15.21 -7.10
N TYR A 83 -30.91 -15.33 -8.37
CA TYR A 83 -31.39 -14.26 -9.22
C TYR A 83 -32.91 -14.35 -9.37
N THR A 84 -33.57 -13.22 -9.31
CA THR A 84 -35.00 -13.08 -9.64
C THR A 84 -35.12 -12.00 -10.72
N TYR A 85 -35.83 -12.31 -11.76
CA TYR A 85 -36.08 -11.42 -12.90
C TYR A 85 -37.46 -10.81 -12.80
N TYR A 86 -37.68 -9.72 -13.51
CA TYR A 86 -39.03 -9.21 -13.76
C TYR A 86 -39.89 -10.29 -14.49
N LYS A 87 -41.18 -10.25 -14.30
CA LYS A 87 -42.08 -11.27 -14.87
C LYS A 87 -42.09 -11.20 -16.39
N ASP A 88 -42.29 -12.32 -17.04
CA ASP A 88 -42.47 -12.42 -18.49
C ASP A 88 -43.64 -11.54 -18.94
N GLY A 89 -43.40 -10.73 -19.92
CA GLY A 89 -44.37 -9.73 -20.40
C GLY A 89 -44.25 -8.33 -19.81
N ASP A 90 -43.46 -8.14 -18.77
CA ASP A 90 -43.09 -6.83 -18.28
C ASP A 90 -42.10 -6.15 -19.26
N PHE A 91 -42.08 -4.83 -19.30
CA PHE A 91 -41.17 -4.08 -20.18
C PHE A 91 -39.68 -4.41 -19.97
N TYR A 92 -39.35 -4.86 -18.77
CA TYR A 92 -37.97 -5.21 -18.32
C TYR A 92 -37.82 -6.70 -17.97
N ASP A 93 -38.56 -7.59 -18.63
CA ASP A 93 -38.61 -9.03 -18.34
C ASP A 93 -37.25 -9.75 -18.35
N SER A 94 -36.29 -9.23 -19.15
CA SER A 94 -34.91 -9.72 -19.21
C SER A 94 -34.00 -9.17 -18.11
N ASP A 95 -34.44 -8.15 -17.35
CA ASP A 95 -33.63 -7.48 -16.35
C ASP A 95 -33.77 -8.15 -14.98
N ILE A 96 -32.66 -8.14 -14.19
CA ILE A 96 -32.65 -8.66 -12.83
C ILE A 96 -33.46 -7.72 -11.93
N ASP A 97 -34.49 -8.23 -11.24
CA ASP A 97 -35.22 -7.51 -10.20
C ASP A 97 -34.40 -7.48 -8.90
N HIS A 98 -33.96 -8.65 -8.46
CA HIS A 98 -33.08 -8.71 -7.28
C HIS A 98 -32.18 -9.95 -7.27
N GLN A 99 -31.09 -9.84 -6.53
CA GLN A 99 -30.12 -10.89 -6.27
C GLN A 99 -29.96 -11.08 -4.76
N ARG A 100 -30.03 -12.32 -4.29
CA ARG A 100 -29.73 -12.69 -2.89
C ARG A 100 -28.44 -13.49 -2.87
N ILE A 101 -27.51 -13.10 -2.00
CA ILE A 101 -26.23 -13.77 -1.87
C ILE A 101 -26.15 -14.42 -0.47
N ALA A 102 -25.90 -15.71 -0.46
CA ALA A 102 -25.71 -16.52 0.75
C ALA A 102 -24.35 -17.23 0.69
N LEU A 103 -23.73 -17.42 1.84
CA LEU A 103 -22.56 -18.28 2.04
C LEU A 103 -23.04 -19.59 2.62
N VAL A 104 -22.65 -20.69 2.01
CA VAL A 104 -23.07 -22.06 2.38
C VAL A 104 -21.83 -22.82 2.83
N LYS A 105 -21.79 -23.25 4.08
CA LYS A 105 -20.73 -24.09 4.63
C LYS A 105 -21.37 -25.21 5.47
N GLU A 106 -20.93 -26.46 5.25
CA GLU A 106 -21.45 -27.65 5.95
C GLU A 106 -22.98 -27.77 5.90
N GLY A 107 -23.60 -27.38 4.77
CA GLY A 107 -25.05 -27.42 4.58
C GLY A 107 -25.82 -26.23 5.16
N ASN A 108 -25.18 -25.38 5.97
CA ASN A 108 -25.82 -24.19 6.53
C ASN A 108 -25.66 -23.00 5.58
N ALA A 109 -26.75 -22.33 5.23
CA ALA A 109 -26.78 -21.18 4.37
C ALA A 109 -27.02 -19.89 5.17
N THR A 110 -26.04 -18.98 5.15
CA THR A 110 -26.15 -17.67 5.79
C THR A 110 -26.30 -16.58 4.73
N GLN A 111 -27.47 -15.98 4.65
CA GLN A 111 -27.70 -14.83 3.77
C GLN A 111 -27.07 -13.58 4.39
N TYR A 112 -26.19 -12.89 3.64
CA TYR A 112 -25.49 -11.72 4.16
C TYR A 112 -25.68 -10.46 3.30
N ARG A 113 -26.09 -10.56 2.03
CA ARG A 113 -26.26 -9.43 1.11
C ARG A 113 -27.45 -9.62 0.17
N ARG A 114 -28.17 -8.52 -0.08
CA ARG A 114 -29.23 -8.45 -1.09
C ARG A 114 -28.98 -7.24 -1.99
N ILE A 115 -29.17 -7.41 -3.29
CA ILE A 115 -29.09 -6.35 -4.28
C ILE A 115 -30.44 -6.25 -4.98
N ASN A 116 -31.06 -5.08 -4.97
CA ASN A 116 -32.31 -4.79 -5.69
C ASN A 116 -31.99 -3.82 -6.84
N TYR A 117 -32.62 -4.05 -7.96
CA TYR A 117 -32.53 -3.21 -9.14
C TYR A 117 -33.88 -2.60 -9.44
N LYS A 118 -33.91 -1.33 -9.86
CA LYS A 118 -35.08 -0.63 -10.33
C LYS A 118 -34.75 0.04 -11.65
N TYR A 119 -35.58 -0.19 -12.65
CA TYR A 119 -35.43 0.35 -13.98
C TYR A 119 -36.54 1.36 -14.29
N SER A 120 -36.22 2.39 -15.06
CA SER A 120 -37.18 3.33 -15.60
C SER A 120 -36.64 3.90 -16.90
N THR A 121 -37.57 4.23 -17.82
CA THR A 121 -37.24 4.88 -19.08
C THR A 121 -38.11 6.11 -19.25
N VAL A 122 -37.47 7.26 -19.39
CA VAL A 122 -38.13 8.56 -19.59
C VAL A 122 -37.33 9.37 -20.60
N ASN A 123 -37.98 9.97 -21.60
CA ASN A 123 -37.35 10.88 -22.56
C ASN A 123 -36.07 10.31 -23.19
N HIS A 124 -36.09 9.09 -23.70
CA HIS A 124 -34.97 8.38 -24.33
C HIS A 124 -33.79 8.08 -23.39
N VAL A 125 -34.01 8.12 -22.08
CA VAL A 125 -32.99 7.79 -21.06
C VAL A 125 -33.46 6.59 -20.26
N ARG A 126 -32.65 5.53 -20.22
CA ARG A 126 -32.82 4.40 -19.30
C ARG A 126 -32.06 4.67 -18.03
N ARG A 127 -32.75 4.63 -16.90
CA ARG A 127 -32.17 4.74 -15.56
C ARG A 127 -32.19 3.39 -14.86
N VAL A 128 -31.04 2.99 -14.33
CA VAL A 128 -30.87 1.80 -13.49
C VAL A 128 -30.48 2.27 -12.11
N GLU A 129 -31.31 1.97 -11.12
CA GLU A 129 -30.98 2.15 -9.69
C GLU A 129 -30.60 0.81 -9.09
N LYS A 130 -29.48 0.77 -8.40
CA LYS A 130 -28.96 -0.41 -7.68
C LYS A 130 -28.90 -0.09 -6.19
N ARG A 131 -29.57 -0.90 -5.39
CA ARG A 131 -29.60 -0.81 -3.92
C ARG A 131 -29.04 -2.08 -3.33
N THR A 132 -27.88 -1.98 -2.72
CA THR A 132 -27.20 -3.10 -2.04
C THR A 132 -27.43 -2.99 -0.54
N THR A 133 -28.05 -4.01 0.06
CA THR A 133 -28.35 -4.07 1.49
C THR A 133 -27.49 -5.15 2.14
N ALA A 134 -26.73 -4.79 3.18
CA ALA A 134 -26.07 -5.72 4.08
C ALA A 134 -27.11 -6.22 5.12
N LEU A 135 -27.49 -7.50 5.06
CA LEU A 135 -28.62 -8.01 5.82
C LEU A 135 -28.40 -8.03 7.34
N GLY A 136 -27.12 -8.10 7.78
CA GLY A 136 -26.79 -8.04 9.21
C GLY A 136 -27.02 -6.68 9.84
N SER A 137 -26.59 -5.61 9.18
CA SER A 137 -26.74 -4.22 9.64
C SER A 137 -28.03 -3.55 9.18
N GLY A 138 -28.67 -4.10 8.14
CA GLY A 138 -29.83 -3.49 7.48
C GLY A 138 -29.52 -2.25 6.63
N LYS A 139 -28.24 -1.81 6.60
CA LYS A 139 -27.80 -0.62 5.85
C LYS A 139 -27.87 -0.87 4.35
N THR A 140 -28.21 0.17 3.59
CA THR A 140 -28.37 0.09 2.15
C THR A 140 -27.55 1.17 1.45
N GLN A 141 -26.66 0.74 0.56
CA GLN A 141 -25.93 1.61 -0.37
C GLN A 141 -26.73 1.79 -1.64
N PHE A 142 -26.64 2.99 -2.23
CA PHE A 142 -27.40 3.36 -3.43
C PHE A 142 -26.48 3.89 -4.52
N GLU A 143 -26.61 3.30 -5.71
CA GLU A 143 -25.97 3.72 -6.96
C GLU A 143 -27.03 3.93 -8.05
N ALA A 144 -26.78 4.82 -9.01
CA ALA A 144 -27.67 4.98 -10.15
C ALA A 144 -26.88 5.30 -11.43
N THR A 145 -27.31 4.73 -12.55
CA THR A 145 -26.75 5.04 -13.88
C THR A 145 -27.85 5.38 -14.83
N GLU A 146 -27.68 6.47 -15.58
CA GLU A 146 -28.54 6.86 -16.69
C GLU A 146 -27.79 6.69 -18.01
N THR A 147 -28.43 6.04 -18.98
CA THR A 147 -27.87 5.78 -20.31
C THR A 147 -28.84 6.28 -21.38
N TRP A 148 -28.32 6.99 -22.37
CA TRP A 148 -29.11 7.37 -23.53
C TRP A 148 -29.46 6.13 -24.37
N LEU A 149 -30.72 5.96 -24.73
CA LEU A 149 -31.14 4.89 -25.63
C LEU A 149 -30.77 5.18 -27.09
N GLY A 150 -30.77 4.16 -27.95
CA GLY A 150 -30.51 4.30 -29.38
C GLY A 150 -31.49 5.22 -30.13
N THR A 151 -32.63 5.59 -29.51
CA THR A 151 -33.61 6.54 -29.99
C THR A 151 -33.36 7.98 -29.52
N ALA A 152 -32.26 8.26 -28.85
CA ALA A 152 -31.92 9.61 -28.37
C ALA A 152 -31.83 10.60 -29.52
N PRO A 153 -32.34 11.86 -29.35
CA PRO A 153 -32.31 12.88 -30.40
C PRO A 153 -30.91 13.25 -30.88
N ASN A 154 -29.95 13.19 -29.97
CA ASN A 154 -28.54 13.44 -30.28
C ASN A 154 -27.85 12.14 -30.69
N PRO A 155 -27.40 11.97 -31.96
CA PRO A 155 -26.74 10.75 -32.43
C PRO A 155 -25.43 10.46 -31.70
N HIS A 156 -24.73 11.47 -31.21
CA HIS A 156 -23.49 11.31 -30.48
C HIS A 156 -23.67 10.82 -29.03
N ALA A 157 -24.89 10.91 -28.51
CA ALA A 157 -25.26 10.45 -27.17
C ALA A 157 -25.80 9.02 -27.14
N GLN A 158 -26.27 8.49 -28.30
CA GLN A 158 -26.94 7.18 -28.36
C GLN A 158 -26.10 6.04 -27.78
N GLY A 159 -26.71 5.25 -26.88
CA GLY A 159 -26.05 4.12 -26.19
C GLY A 159 -25.01 4.50 -25.15
N ARG A 160 -24.82 5.79 -24.88
CA ARG A 160 -23.78 6.28 -23.97
C ARG A 160 -24.33 6.71 -22.61
N ILE A 161 -23.46 6.69 -21.59
CA ILE A 161 -23.82 7.14 -20.24
C ILE A 161 -24.11 8.62 -20.26
N LYS A 162 -25.26 9.01 -19.71
CA LYS A 162 -25.64 10.40 -19.46
C LYS A 162 -25.23 10.85 -18.07
N PHE A 163 -25.31 9.90 -17.10
CA PHE A 163 -25.16 10.21 -15.70
C PHE A 163 -24.78 8.95 -14.93
N HIS A 164 -23.88 9.08 -13.98
CA HIS A 164 -23.58 8.05 -12.99
C HIS A 164 -23.53 8.67 -11.60
N ARG A 165 -24.19 8.05 -10.62
CA ARG A 165 -24.11 8.40 -9.21
C ARG A 165 -23.50 7.23 -8.46
N ASP A 166 -22.41 7.48 -7.76
CA ASP A 166 -21.74 6.50 -6.90
C ASP A 166 -22.40 6.37 -5.51
N ILE A 167 -21.89 5.48 -4.68
CA ILE A 167 -22.37 5.24 -3.32
C ILE A 167 -22.21 6.46 -2.40
N ASN A 168 -21.20 7.31 -2.62
CA ASN A 168 -20.98 8.54 -1.84
C ASN A 168 -22.00 9.63 -2.19
N GLY A 169 -22.75 9.45 -3.27
CA GLY A 169 -23.69 10.42 -3.77
C GLY A 169 -23.09 11.42 -4.74
N VAL A 170 -21.79 11.28 -5.05
CA VAL A 170 -21.12 12.06 -6.08
C VAL A 170 -21.62 11.62 -7.45
N GLN A 171 -21.89 12.59 -8.27
CA GLN A 171 -22.47 12.40 -9.60
C GLN A 171 -21.44 12.75 -10.65
N THR A 172 -21.36 11.93 -11.68
CA THR A 172 -20.61 12.22 -12.89
C THR A 172 -21.63 12.40 -14.02
N ALA A 173 -21.77 13.63 -14.50
CA ALA A 173 -22.65 13.98 -15.63
C ALA A 173 -21.84 14.01 -16.94
N TYR A 174 -22.46 13.53 -18.02
CA TYR A 174 -21.88 13.53 -19.36
C TYR A 174 -22.80 14.26 -20.33
N THR A 175 -22.21 15.17 -21.11
CA THR A 175 -22.91 15.80 -22.24
C THR A 175 -22.16 15.51 -23.54
N TYR A 176 -22.89 15.39 -24.62
CA TYR A 176 -22.35 15.08 -25.94
C TYR A 176 -22.88 16.16 -26.92
N GLU A 177 -21.99 16.90 -27.52
CA GLU A 177 -22.37 18.01 -28.41
C GLU A 177 -21.60 17.91 -29.72
N PRO A 178 -22.26 18.19 -30.90
CA PRO A 178 -21.54 18.35 -32.16
C PRO A 178 -20.45 19.41 -32.03
N ASN A 179 -19.29 19.14 -32.59
CA ASN A 179 -18.18 20.07 -32.56
C ASN A 179 -17.25 19.83 -33.76
N ASN A 180 -16.65 20.88 -34.30
CA ASN A 180 -15.73 20.82 -35.43
C ASN A 180 -14.36 21.47 -35.13
N SER A 181 -14.10 21.85 -33.89
CA SER A 181 -12.78 22.35 -33.46
C SER A 181 -11.77 21.20 -33.35
N TYR A 182 -10.51 21.48 -33.59
CA TYR A 182 -9.39 20.52 -33.47
C TYR A 182 -9.56 19.26 -34.33
N GLY A 183 -10.32 19.30 -35.43
CA GLY A 183 -10.63 18.12 -36.25
C GLY A 183 -11.60 17.13 -35.63
N SER A 184 -12.34 17.53 -34.61
CA SER A 184 -13.31 16.69 -33.93
C SER A 184 -14.66 16.68 -34.68
N LEU A 185 -15.45 15.63 -34.43
CA LEU A 185 -16.84 15.52 -34.86
C LEU A 185 -17.81 15.93 -33.75
N TYR A 186 -17.44 15.63 -32.49
CA TYR A 186 -18.21 15.99 -31.30
C TYR A 186 -17.32 16.18 -30.11
N LYS A 187 -17.82 16.84 -29.09
CA LYS A 187 -17.18 16.93 -27.78
C LYS A 187 -17.96 16.19 -26.68
N VAL A 188 -17.27 15.62 -25.76
CA VAL A 188 -17.79 15.00 -24.54
C VAL A 188 -17.35 15.80 -23.34
N THR A 189 -18.30 16.35 -22.59
CA THR A 189 -18.03 16.98 -21.31
C THR A 189 -18.41 16.03 -20.18
N LYS A 190 -17.45 15.71 -19.32
CA LYS A 190 -17.61 14.93 -18.08
C LYS A 190 -17.42 15.87 -16.90
N GLU A 191 -18.39 15.96 -15.99
CA GLU A 191 -18.36 16.89 -14.86
C GLU A 191 -18.75 16.19 -13.55
N THR A 192 -17.99 16.44 -12.48
CA THR A 192 -18.34 15.98 -11.13
C THR A 192 -19.28 16.96 -10.44
N GLN A 193 -20.34 16.42 -9.83
CA GLN A 193 -21.44 17.19 -9.24
C GLN A 193 -21.96 16.53 -7.97
N VAL A 194 -22.68 17.28 -7.13
CA VAL A 194 -23.49 16.77 -6.04
C VAL A 194 -24.90 17.33 -6.19
N SER A 195 -25.91 16.47 -6.17
CA SER A 195 -27.32 16.85 -6.39
C SER A 195 -27.54 17.68 -7.66
N GLY A 196 -26.82 17.34 -8.74
CA GLY A 196 -26.92 18.00 -10.05
C GLY A 196 -26.24 19.36 -10.16
N LYS A 197 -25.40 19.73 -9.20
CA LYS A 197 -24.63 20.99 -9.19
C LYS A 197 -23.15 20.74 -8.93
N ALA A 198 -22.30 21.48 -9.63
CA ALA A 198 -20.88 21.51 -9.34
C ALA A 198 -20.61 22.14 -7.96
N VAL A 199 -19.63 21.62 -7.24
CA VAL A 199 -19.23 22.09 -5.89
C VAL A 199 -18.03 23.00 -6.04
N HIS A 200 -18.18 24.24 -5.62
CA HIS A 200 -17.12 25.26 -5.68
C HIS A 200 -15.89 24.80 -4.89
N GLY A 201 -14.71 24.96 -5.47
CA GLY A 201 -13.44 24.59 -4.87
C GLY A 201 -13.12 23.09 -4.94
N GLN A 202 -14.01 22.23 -5.48
CA GLN A 202 -13.82 20.78 -5.46
C GLN A 202 -14.19 20.05 -6.77
N SER A 203 -15.18 20.54 -7.53
CA SER A 203 -15.62 19.88 -8.76
C SER A 203 -14.58 19.98 -9.87
N THR A 204 -14.51 18.92 -10.68
CA THR A 204 -13.66 18.83 -11.88
C THR A 204 -14.51 18.67 -13.13
N ARG A 205 -13.99 19.12 -14.26
CA ARG A 205 -14.59 18.97 -15.59
C ARG A 205 -13.52 18.54 -16.57
N GLN A 206 -13.82 17.52 -17.37
CA GLN A 206 -12.98 17.12 -18.49
C GLN A 206 -13.77 17.31 -19.79
N ILE A 207 -13.18 17.92 -20.80
CA ILE A 207 -13.73 18.05 -22.14
C ILE A 207 -12.85 17.30 -23.11
N ARG A 208 -13.42 16.32 -23.80
CA ARG A 208 -12.77 15.53 -24.85
C ARG A 208 -13.33 15.91 -26.20
N TYR A 209 -12.49 16.27 -27.14
CA TYR A 209 -12.81 16.56 -28.54
C TYR A 209 -12.52 15.30 -29.35
N VAL A 210 -13.56 14.65 -29.86
CA VAL A 210 -13.49 13.30 -30.42
C VAL A 210 -13.68 13.33 -31.93
N SER A 211 -12.78 12.70 -32.70
CA SER A 211 -12.86 12.60 -34.16
C SER A 211 -13.99 11.67 -34.64
N ALA A 212 -14.19 11.61 -35.96
CA ALA A 212 -15.15 10.68 -36.59
C ALA A 212 -14.77 9.20 -36.35
N GLN A 213 -13.48 8.91 -36.17
CA GLN A 213 -12.97 7.57 -35.88
C GLN A 213 -13.07 7.20 -34.39
N GLY A 214 -13.47 8.14 -33.53
CA GLY A 214 -13.54 7.93 -32.09
C GLY A 214 -12.28 8.28 -31.32
N ASN A 215 -11.28 8.86 -31.94
CA ASN A 215 -10.04 9.27 -31.32
C ASN A 215 -10.15 10.61 -30.60
N ASP A 216 -9.47 10.78 -29.47
CA ASP A 216 -9.36 12.06 -28.78
C ASP A 216 -8.38 12.96 -29.52
N MET A 217 -8.86 14.04 -30.12
CA MET A 217 -8.03 15.04 -30.78
C MET A 217 -7.44 16.02 -29.79
N ARG A 218 -8.19 16.32 -28.74
CA ARG A 218 -7.79 17.17 -27.61
C ARG A 218 -8.54 16.79 -26.35
N ILE A 219 -7.85 16.80 -25.22
CA ILE A 219 -8.44 16.65 -23.88
C ILE A 219 -8.10 17.91 -23.08
N GLU A 220 -9.10 18.47 -22.42
CA GLU A 220 -8.95 19.63 -21.52
C GLU A 220 -9.50 19.28 -20.15
N ASP A 221 -8.72 19.48 -19.12
CA ASP A 221 -9.11 19.28 -17.72
C ASP A 221 -9.26 20.63 -17.02
N TYR A 222 -10.38 20.81 -16.33
CA TYR A 222 -10.73 22.02 -15.60
C TYR A 222 -11.04 21.70 -14.16
N VAL A 223 -10.80 22.68 -13.29
CA VAL A 223 -11.26 22.68 -11.89
C VAL A 223 -12.17 23.88 -11.64
N LEU A 224 -13.11 23.72 -10.72
CA LEU A 224 -13.99 24.79 -10.28
C LEU A 224 -13.37 25.47 -9.06
N LEU A 225 -12.95 26.70 -9.23
CA LEU A 225 -12.37 27.51 -8.14
C LEU A 225 -13.41 27.82 -7.07
N SER A 226 -12.96 28.20 -5.88
CA SER A 226 -13.82 28.60 -4.76
C SER A 226 -14.73 29.79 -5.09
N ASN A 227 -14.33 30.65 -6.03
CA ASN A 227 -15.12 31.77 -6.53
C ASN A 227 -16.21 31.40 -7.56
N GLY A 228 -16.29 30.11 -7.94
CA GLY A 228 -17.27 29.62 -8.92
C GLY A 228 -16.82 29.72 -10.38
N THR A 229 -15.56 30.02 -10.65
CA THR A 229 -15.03 30.10 -12.03
C THR A 229 -14.36 28.77 -12.41
N TRP A 230 -14.67 28.25 -13.61
CA TRP A 230 -13.95 27.12 -14.19
C TRP A 230 -12.59 27.58 -14.75
N LYS A 231 -11.52 26.93 -14.32
CA LYS A 231 -10.17 27.22 -14.77
C LYS A 231 -9.55 25.99 -15.44
N LEU A 232 -8.97 26.19 -16.62
CA LEU A 232 -8.20 25.16 -17.34
C LEU A 232 -6.95 24.81 -16.54
N VAL A 233 -6.74 23.51 -16.31
CA VAL A 233 -5.58 22.96 -15.58
C VAL A 233 -4.59 22.28 -16.52
N GLU A 234 -5.11 21.50 -17.48
CA GLU A 234 -4.31 20.75 -18.43
C GLU A 234 -5.02 20.76 -19.79
N ALA A 235 -4.24 20.84 -20.87
CA ALA A 235 -4.72 20.56 -22.21
C ALA A 235 -3.68 19.71 -22.93
N MET A 236 -4.17 18.68 -23.65
CA MET A 236 -3.33 17.78 -24.41
C MET A 236 -3.89 17.57 -25.80
N ASP A 237 -3.11 17.95 -26.82
CA ASP A 237 -3.41 17.72 -28.22
C ASP A 237 -2.79 16.41 -28.69
N TYR A 238 -3.50 15.68 -29.56
CA TYR A 238 -3.08 14.38 -30.12
C TYR A 238 -3.05 14.40 -31.62
N GLU A 239 -1.99 13.81 -32.21
CA GLU A 239 -1.89 13.50 -33.62
C GLU A 239 -1.84 11.97 -33.80
N TYR A 240 -2.44 11.46 -34.89
CA TYR A 240 -2.61 10.04 -35.16
C TYR A 240 -2.06 9.64 -36.54
N ASP A 241 -1.59 8.39 -36.65
CA ASP A 241 -1.24 7.78 -37.91
C ASP A 241 -2.51 7.30 -38.67
N CYS A 242 -2.29 6.75 -39.86
CA CYS A 242 -3.38 6.22 -40.70
C CYS A 242 -4.10 4.98 -40.10
N GLU A 243 -3.54 4.36 -39.07
CA GLU A 243 -4.12 3.21 -38.36
C GLU A 243 -4.79 3.62 -37.06
N ASN A 244 -5.01 4.93 -36.84
CA ASN A 244 -5.63 5.53 -35.64
C ASN A 244 -4.83 5.28 -34.34
N ARG A 245 -3.51 5.15 -34.41
CA ARG A 245 -2.63 5.09 -33.26
C ARG A 245 -2.02 6.47 -33.05
N TRP A 246 -2.03 7.00 -31.80
CA TRP A 246 -1.42 8.31 -31.56
C TRP A 246 0.11 8.24 -31.80
N ILE A 247 0.63 9.28 -32.46
CA ILE A 247 2.07 9.41 -32.77
C ILE A 247 2.70 10.63 -32.12
N LYS A 248 1.87 11.60 -31.70
CA LYS A 248 2.34 12.79 -31.01
C LYS A 248 1.33 13.28 -30.00
N ARG A 249 1.83 13.68 -28.84
CA ARG A 249 1.07 14.38 -27.78
C ARG A 249 1.76 15.71 -27.49
N THR A 250 1.01 16.79 -27.44
CA THR A 250 1.51 18.12 -27.08
C THR A 250 0.72 18.66 -25.89
N ARG A 251 1.39 18.94 -24.80
CA ARG A 251 0.79 19.58 -23.62
C ARG A 251 0.58 21.08 -23.84
N ALA A 252 -0.30 21.71 -23.05
CA ALA A 252 -0.54 23.17 -23.08
C ALA A 252 0.73 23.99 -22.86
N ASN A 253 1.70 23.47 -22.08
CA ASN A 253 2.99 24.13 -21.86
C ASN A 253 4.01 23.93 -23.01
N GLY A 254 3.61 23.30 -24.13
CA GLY A 254 4.43 23.05 -25.30
C GLY A 254 5.35 21.82 -25.20
N ARG A 255 5.31 21.03 -24.13
CA ARG A 255 6.09 19.79 -24.02
C ARG A 255 5.47 18.73 -24.92
N ILE A 256 6.34 17.95 -25.58
CA ILE A 256 5.93 17.01 -26.63
C ILE A 256 6.45 15.61 -26.31
N THR A 257 5.58 14.60 -26.49
CA THR A 257 5.97 13.19 -26.62
C THR A 257 5.69 12.75 -28.05
N GLU A 258 6.66 12.14 -28.71
CA GLU A 258 6.53 11.65 -30.09
C GLU A 258 6.90 10.17 -30.15
N ARG A 259 6.26 9.43 -31.06
CA ARG A 259 6.60 8.03 -31.32
C ARG A 259 6.27 7.62 -32.76
N GLU A 260 6.96 6.63 -33.21
CA GLU A 260 6.64 5.91 -34.47
C GLU A 260 6.16 4.51 -34.12
N MET A 261 5.11 4.07 -34.79
CA MET A 261 4.47 2.79 -34.54
C MET A 261 4.73 1.79 -35.67
N MET A 262 5.09 0.55 -35.27
CA MET A 262 5.10 -0.62 -36.15
C MET A 262 3.82 -1.45 -35.97
N CYS A 263 3.69 -2.53 -36.71
CA CYS A 263 2.59 -3.50 -36.57
C CYS A 263 2.54 -4.17 -35.16
N CYS A 264 3.62 -4.16 -34.43
CA CYS A 264 3.81 -4.93 -33.20
C CYS A 264 3.85 -4.05 -31.94
N GLY A 265 4.09 -2.73 -32.11
CA GLY A 265 4.28 -1.77 -31.05
C GLY A 265 5.06 -0.54 -31.54
N PRO A 266 5.56 0.32 -30.62
CA PRO A 266 6.40 1.45 -31.01
C PRO A 266 7.73 0.97 -31.61
N LEU A 267 8.20 1.63 -32.67
CA LEU A 267 9.55 1.49 -33.17
C LEU A 267 10.51 2.32 -32.32
N TRP A 268 10.07 3.55 -32.00
CA TRP A 268 10.76 4.44 -31.09
C TRP A 268 9.77 5.39 -30.42
N GLU A 269 10.16 5.88 -29.27
CA GLU A 269 9.44 6.93 -28.54
C GLU A 269 10.45 7.96 -28.00
N ARG A 270 10.12 9.24 -28.14
CA ARG A 270 10.84 10.35 -27.52
C ARG A 270 9.94 10.97 -26.46
N ASP A 271 10.38 10.94 -25.22
CA ASP A 271 9.62 11.48 -24.09
C ASP A 271 9.66 13.01 -24.05
N GLU A 272 8.92 13.60 -23.10
CA GLU A 272 8.85 15.06 -22.89
C GLU A 272 10.20 15.68 -22.53
N ASP A 273 11.16 14.92 -22.02
CA ASP A 273 12.52 15.35 -21.72
C ASP A 273 13.46 15.18 -22.93
N GLY A 274 12.93 14.72 -24.05
CA GLY A 274 13.66 14.54 -25.31
C GLY A 274 14.49 13.27 -25.40
N ILE A 275 14.38 12.37 -24.43
CA ILE A 275 15.11 11.10 -24.38
C ILE A 275 14.48 10.11 -25.36
N LEU A 276 15.30 9.55 -26.22
CA LEU A 276 14.88 8.57 -27.22
C LEU A 276 14.97 7.15 -26.65
N THR A 277 13.88 6.39 -26.80
CA THR A 277 13.81 4.95 -26.55
C THR A 277 13.45 4.23 -27.83
N THR A 278 14.24 3.22 -28.24
CA THR A 278 13.99 2.38 -29.42
C THR A 278 13.62 0.97 -29.00
N TYR A 279 12.82 0.30 -29.84
CA TYR A 279 12.24 -1.02 -29.55
C TYR A 279 12.50 -1.97 -30.72
N SER A 280 12.96 -3.18 -30.43
CA SER A 280 13.20 -4.21 -31.42
C SER A 280 12.33 -5.44 -31.16
N TYR A 281 11.82 -6.04 -32.26
CA TYR A 281 10.93 -7.19 -32.22
C TYR A 281 11.48 -8.34 -33.04
N ASN A 282 11.26 -9.58 -32.59
CA ASN A 282 11.62 -10.77 -33.36
C ASN A 282 10.57 -11.07 -34.45
N THR A 283 10.83 -12.13 -35.23
CA THR A 283 9.92 -12.56 -36.30
C THR A 283 8.54 -13.02 -35.80
N ALA A 284 8.41 -13.39 -34.53
CA ALA A 284 7.15 -13.71 -33.88
C ALA A 284 6.44 -12.45 -33.32
N ARG A 285 6.95 -11.25 -33.64
CA ARG A 285 6.44 -9.94 -33.18
C ARG A 285 6.51 -9.72 -31.66
N GLN A 286 7.39 -10.43 -30.98
CA GLN A 286 7.64 -10.27 -29.55
C GLN A 286 8.73 -9.24 -29.33
N LEU A 287 8.56 -8.35 -28.33
CA LEU A 287 9.58 -7.38 -27.93
C LEU A 287 10.79 -8.12 -27.37
N VAL A 288 11.98 -7.91 -28.00
CA VAL A 288 13.23 -8.56 -27.59
C VAL A 288 14.29 -7.59 -27.10
N GLU A 289 14.18 -6.30 -27.43
CA GLU A 289 15.15 -5.32 -26.99
C GLU A 289 14.53 -3.93 -26.86
N VAL A 290 14.97 -3.20 -25.83
CA VAL A 290 14.65 -1.79 -25.57
C VAL A 290 15.96 -1.06 -25.32
N ILE A 291 16.25 -0.02 -26.12
CA ILE A 291 17.44 0.81 -25.97
C ILE A 291 17.00 2.22 -25.58
N ARG A 292 17.42 2.68 -24.40
CA ARG A 292 17.24 4.07 -23.94
C ARG A 292 18.55 4.81 -24.15
N SER A 293 18.48 5.91 -24.89
CA SER A 293 19.65 6.75 -25.19
C SER A 293 20.34 7.28 -23.94
N ALA A 294 21.64 7.44 -24.04
CA ALA A 294 22.46 8.06 -22.99
C ALA A 294 22.01 9.49 -22.66
N THR A 295 22.24 9.87 -21.39
CA THR A 295 22.15 11.26 -20.89
C THR A 295 23.52 11.70 -20.38
N GLU A 296 23.67 12.95 -19.91
CA GLU A 296 24.92 13.40 -19.28
C GLU A 296 25.35 12.56 -18.07
N THR A 297 24.41 11.92 -17.38
CA THR A 297 24.67 11.19 -16.13
C THR A 297 24.47 9.69 -16.22
N THR A 298 23.81 9.22 -17.28
CA THR A 298 23.50 7.79 -17.46
C THR A 298 23.99 7.36 -18.85
N PRO A 299 24.82 6.32 -18.96
CA PRO A 299 25.13 5.70 -20.25
C PRO A 299 23.87 5.16 -20.94
N GLU A 300 23.99 4.81 -22.20
CA GLU A 300 22.95 4.07 -22.91
C GLU A 300 22.56 2.82 -22.10
N MET A 301 21.25 2.58 -22.00
CA MET A 301 20.71 1.43 -21.31
C MET A 301 20.03 0.50 -22.30
N ILE A 302 20.53 -0.74 -22.40
CA ILE A 302 20.00 -1.78 -23.26
C ILE A 302 19.34 -2.84 -22.39
N THR A 303 18.04 -3.08 -22.61
CA THR A 303 17.30 -4.17 -21.96
C THR A 303 16.94 -5.21 -23.00
N SER A 304 17.48 -6.41 -22.89
CA SER A 304 17.23 -7.52 -23.81
C SER A 304 16.41 -8.62 -23.14
N TYR A 305 15.49 -9.22 -23.90
CA TYR A 305 14.59 -10.26 -23.42
C TYR A 305 14.75 -11.54 -24.22
N THR A 306 14.98 -12.66 -23.55
CA THR A 306 14.79 -13.98 -24.13
C THR A 306 13.41 -14.49 -23.74
N ARG A 307 12.63 -14.93 -24.72
CA ARG A 307 11.26 -15.38 -24.55
C ARG A 307 11.04 -16.79 -25.06
N ASP A 308 10.07 -17.47 -24.52
CA ASP A 308 9.59 -18.74 -25.03
C ASP A 308 8.48 -18.53 -26.11
N ALA A 309 8.03 -19.66 -26.70
CA ALA A 309 6.98 -19.64 -27.72
C ALA A 309 5.59 -19.14 -27.21
N MET A 310 5.43 -19.02 -25.90
CA MET A 310 4.22 -18.50 -25.24
C MET A 310 4.34 -17.04 -24.84
N ASP A 311 5.38 -16.34 -25.34
CA ASP A 311 5.71 -14.94 -25.04
C ASP A 311 6.12 -14.67 -23.59
N ARG A 312 6.47 -15.70 -22.80
CA ARG A 312 6.92 -15.54 -21.42
C ARG A 312 8.41 -15.21 -21.38
N ILE A 313 8.81 -14.29 -20.53
CA ILE A 313 10.22 -13.89 -20.37
C ILE A 313 10.97 -15.00 -19.62
N LEU A 314 11.99 -15.55 -20.23
CA LEU A 314 12.92 -16.53 -19.64
C LEU A 314 14.15 -15.86 -19.05
N GLU A 315 14.66 -14.82 -19.74
CA GLU A 315 15.81 -14.04 -19.29
C GLU A 315 15.56 -12.56 -19.58
N THR A 316 15.91 -11.71 -18.62
CA THR A 316 16.05 -10.26 -18.79
C THR A 316 17.50 -9.90 -18.52
N ARG A 317 18.15 -9.31 -19.50
CA ARG A 317 19.49 -8.75 -19.43
C ARG A 317 19.39 -7.23 -19.52
N VAL A 318 20.04 -6.52 -18.60
CA VAL A 318 20.13 -5.05 -18.63
C VAL A 318 21.60 -4.67 -18.63
N ASP A 319 22.01 -3.97 -19.66
CA ASP A 319 23.35 -3.40 -19.83
C ASP A 319 23.26 -1.87 -19.68
N ILE A 320 24.09 -1.28 -18.81
CA ILE A 320 24.20 0.16 -18.58
C ILE A 320 25.68 0.51 -18.65
N GLY A 321 26.16 0.97 -19.80
CA GLY A 321 27.58 1.08 -20.05
C GLY A 321 28.29 -0.27 -19.83
N PRO A 322 29.33 -0.38 -18.96
CA PRO A 322 30.00 -1.66 -18.68
C PRO A 322 29.24 -2.56 -17.69
N MET A 323 28.24 -2.05 -16.97
CA MET A 323 27.50 -2.81 -15.98
C MET A 323 26.47 -3.72 -16.64
N THR A 324 26.48 -5.02 -16.32
CA THR A 324 25.50 -5.99 -16.78
C THR A 324 24.77 -6.64 -15.62
N THR A 325 23.45 -6.75 -15.72
CA THR A 325 22.62 -7.51 -14.78
C THR A 325 21.75 -8.51 -15.55
N ILE A 326 21.61 -9.72 -15.00
CA ILE A 326 20.83 -10.78 -15.62
C ILE A 326 19.89 -11.39 -14.57
N THR A 327 18.61 -11.54 -14.94
CA THR A 327 17.64 -12.33 -14.17
C THR A 327 17.07 -13.44 -15.05
N ARG A 328 16.75 -14.61 -14.47
CA ARG A 328 16.18 -15.75 -15.20
C ARG A 328 14.94 -16.27 -14.52
N THR A 329 14.00 -16.73 -15.32
CA THR A 329 12.76 -17.37 -14.85
C THR A 329 12.52 -18.64 -15.68
N SER A 330 12.17 -19.74 -15.02
CA SER A 330 11.69 -20.93 -15.72
C SER A 330 10.26 -21.27 -15.33
N TYR A 331 9.54 -21.92 -16.23
CA TYR A 331 8.12 -22.23 -16.11
C TYR A 331 7.83 -23.70 -16.34
N ASP A 332 6.80 -24.21 -15.67
CA ASP A 332 6.25 -25.53 -15.97
C ASP A 332 5.32 -25.49 -17.20
N LEU A 333 4.79 -26.64 -17.57
CA LEU A 333 3.88 -26.79 -18.71
C LEU A 333 2.52 -26.10 -18.51
N LEU A 334 2.14 -25.75 -17.28
CA LEU A 334 0.94 -24.99 -16.95
C LEU A 334 1.22 -23.48 -16.97
N GLY A 335 2.45 -23.06 -17.23
CA GLY A 335 2.83 -21.65 -17.23
C GLY A 335 3.13 -21.07 -15.86
N ARG A 336 3.24 -21.90 -14.81
CA ARG A 336 3.60 -21.47 -13.47
C ARG A 336 5.11 -21.38 -13.32
N ARG A 337 5.60 -20.39 -12.61
CA ARG A 337 7.04 -20.18 -12.36
C ARG A 337 7.58 -21.31 -11.47
N VAL A 338 8.62 -22.02 -11.91
CA VAL A 338 9.28 -23.07 -11.12
C VAL A 338 10.65 -22.67 -10.61
N SER A 339 11.29 -21.69 -11.22
CA SER A 339 12.49 -21.07 -10.65
C SER A 339 12.62 -19.61 -11.02
N TYR A 340 13.29 -18.87 -10.17
CA TYR A 340 13.71 -17.49 -10.41
C TYR A 340 15.15 -17.30 -9.95
N THR A 341 16.00 -16.80 -10.84
CA THR A 341 17.37 -16.42 -10.53
C THR A 341 17.47 -14.90 -10.53
N ASP A 342 17.89 -14.31 -9.43
CA ASP A 342 18.03 -12.87 -9.29
C ASP A 342 19.36 -12.34 -9.89
N LYS A 343 19.58 -11.02 -9.82
CA LYS A 343 20.77 -10.31 -10.33
C LYS A 343 22.09 -10.80 -9.72
N LEU A 344 22.06 -11.44 -8.55
CA LEU A 344 23.21 -12.00 -7.84
C LEU A 344 23.42 -13.50 -8.14
N GLY A 345 22.58 -14.09 -8.98
CA GLY A 345 22.61 -15.52 -9.29
C GLY A 345 21.95 -16.40 -8.23
N ARG A 346 21.26 -15.83 -7.23
CA ARG A 346 20.56 -16.59 -6.19
C ARG A 346 19.28 -17.18 -6.75
N VAL A 347 19.04 -18.47 -6.49
CA VAL A 347 17.92 -19.21 -7.06
C VAL A 347 16.85 -19.45 -6.02
N THR A 348 15.63 -18.99 -6.31
CA THR A 348 14.40 -19.36 -5.61
C THR A 348 13.64 -20.37 -6.45
N THR A 349 13.18 -21.47 -5.87
CA THR A 349 12.42 -22.51 -6.58
C THR A 349 10.98 -22.59 -6.07
N TYR A 350 10.08 -23.00 -6.95
CA TYR A 350 8.65 -23.11 -6.67
C TYR A 350 8.15 -24.50 -7.04
N SER A 351 7.40 -25.12 -6.15
CA SER A 351 6.67 -26.34 -6.43
C SER A 351 5.19 -26.18 -6.07
N TYR A 352 4.36 -26.98 -6.71
CA TYR A 352 2.92 -26.86 -6.60
C TYR A 352 2.31 -28.23 -6.37
N SER A 353 1.29 -28.29 -5.49
CA SER A 353 0.47 -29.51 -5.36
C SER A 353 -0.28 -29.81 -6.67
N GLU A 354 -0.74 -31.02 -6.82
CA GLU A 354 -1.48 -31.49 -8.01
C GLU A 354 -2.77 -30.67 -8.23
N ASP A 355 -3.49 -30.33 -7.17
CA ASP A 355 -4.68 -29.47 -7.20
C ASP A 355 -4.32 -27.98 -7.42
N GLY A 356 -3.04 -27.60 -7.27
CA GLY A 356 -2.53 -26.23 -7.40
C GLY A 356 -2.96 -25.28 -6.26
N LEU A 357 -3.51 -25.81 -5.18
CA LEU A 357 -3.93 -25.02 -4.03
C LEU A 357 -2.80 -24.80 -3.02
N THR A 358 -1.76 -25.62 -3.07
CA THR A 358 -0.55 -25.46 -2.26
C THR A 358 0.62 -25.03 -3.13
N THR A 359 1.30 -23.97 -2.72
CA THR A 359 2.55 -23.50 -3.31
C THR A 359 3.65 -23.62 -2.26
N THR A 360 4.74 -24.27 -2.61
CA THR A 360 5.98 -24.27 -1.79
C THR A 360 7.03 -23.47 -2.53
N GLU A 361 7.48 -22.39 -1.90
CA GLU A 361 8.63 -21.60 -2.32
C GLU A 361 9.83 -22.01 -1.49
N THR A 362 10.97 -22.30 -2.14
CA THR A 362 12.24 -22.57 -1.46
C THR A 362 13.20 -21.43 -1.78
N THR A 363 13.59 -20.70 -0.76
CA THR A 363 14.51 -19.56 -0.86
C THR A 363 15.94 -20.02 -1.15
N PRO A 364 16.86 -19.11 -1.54
CA PRO A 364 18.27 -19.44 -1.70
C PRO A 364 18.96 -19.96 -0.43
N THR A 365 18.40 -19.67 0.75
CA THR A 365 18.87 -20.19 2.05
C THR A 365 18.41 -21.62 2.33
N GLY A 366 17.56 -22.20 1.47
CA GLY A 366 16.90 -23.49 1.68
C GLY A 366 15.66 -23.41 2.58
N ALA A 367 15.29 -22.24 3.06
CA ALA A 367 14.04 -22.08 3.80
C ALA A 367 12.81 -22.29 2.90
N THR A 368 11.79 -22.92 3.44
CA THR A 368 10.53 -23.18 2.72
C THR A 368 9.42 -22.26 3.23
N LEU A 369 8.67 -21.69 2.28
CA LEU A 369 7.43 -20.94 2.54
C LEU A 369 6.30 -21.72 1.85
N ILE A 370 5.44 -22.34 2.64
CA ILE A 370 4.32 -23.15 2.16
C ILE A 370 3.06 -22.33 2.33
N THR A 371 2.37 -22.05 1.25
CA THR A 371 1.08 -21.33 1.25
C THR A 371 0.01 -22.26 0.70
N ARG A 372 -1.02 -22.50 1.48
CA ARG A 372 -2.20 -23.28 1.11
C ARG A 372 -3.43 -22.39 1.03
N LYS A 373 -4.21 -22.54 -0.02
CA LYS A 373 -5.40 -21.74 -0.30
C LYS A 373 -6.62 -22.62 -0.55
N HIS A 374 -7.78 -22.04 -0.34
CA HIS A 374 -9.04 -22.58 -0.86
C HIS A 374 -9.15 -22.34 -2.37
N ALA A 375 -10.12 -23.00 -3.01
CA ALA A 375 -10.36 -22.89 -4.45
C ALA A 375 -10.73 -21.47 -4.94
N ASP A 376 -11.24 -20.62 -4.07
CA ASP A 376 -11.52 -19.20 -4.31
C ASP A 376 -10.29 -18.29 -4.13
N GLY A 377 -9.15 -18.86 -3.75
CA GLY A 377 -7.90 -18.13 -3.49
C GLY A 377 -7.74 -17.60 -2.07
N THR A 378 -8.74 -17.77 -1.17
CA THR A 378 -8.59 -17.37 0.23
C THR A 378 -7.53 -18.22 0.92
N LEU A 379 -6.78 -17.61 1.85
CA LEU A 379 -5.75 -18.31 2.62
C LEU A 379 -6.40 -19.34 3.54
N LEU A 380 -5.80 -20.53 3.59
CA LEU A 380 -6.14 -21.60 4.54
C LEU A 380 -5.02 -21.78 5.57
N GLU A 381 -3.77 -21.79 5.10
CA GLU A 381 -2.61 -22.08 5.93
C GLU A 381 -1.34 -21.47 5.34
N GLN A 382 -0.47 -20.99 6.20
CA GLN A 382 0.92 -20.63 5.88
C GLN A 382 1.83 -21.39 6.84
N SER A 383 2.85 -22.09 6.30
CA SER A 383 3.75 -22.92 7.10
C SER A 383 5.12 -23.04 6.41
N GLY A 384 6.04 -23.80 6.98
CA GLY A 384 7.38 -24.02 6.46
C GLY A 384 8.48 -23.46 7.38
N THR A 385 9.74 -23.74 7.05
CA THR A 385 10.88 -23.32 7.88
C THR A 385 11.18 -21.83 7.77
N GLY A 386 10.72 -21.16 6.68
CA GLY A 386 10.96 -19.75 6.39
C GLY A 386 9.96 -18.79 7.00
N GLN A 387 8.88 -19.28 7.62
CA GLN A 387 7.80 -18.42 8.14
C GLN A 387 7.09 -19.06 9.35
N ARG A 388 6.38 -18.23 10.11
CA ARG A 388 5.53 -18.70 11.22
C ARG A 388 4.38 -19.55 10.67
N HIS A 389 4.05 -20.63 11.38
CA HIS A 389 2.90 -21.47 11.02
C HIS A 389 1.59 -20.81 11.45
N LEU A 390 0.74 -20.43 10.49
CA LEU A 390 -0.53 -19.74 10.69
C LEU A 390 -1.67 -20.51 10.00
N ILE A 391 -2.83 -20.56 10.67
CA ILE A 391 -4.09 -21.13 10.16
C ILE A 391 -5.11 -20.00 10.06
N TYR A 392 -5.82 -19.95 8.93
CA TYR A 392 -6.85 -18.97 8.61
C TYR A 392 -8.22 -19.66 8.58
N MET A 393 -9.04 -19.36 9.56
CA MET A 393 -10.40 -19.90 9.64
C MET A 393 -11.39 -18.79 9.25
N VAL A 394 -12.21 -19.06 8.24
CA VAL A 394 -13.21 -18.12 7.74
C VAL A 394 -14.61 -18.66 8.07
N GLU A 395 -15.45 -17.84 8.70
CA GLU A 395 -16.79 -18.17 9.14
C GLU A 395 -17.82 -17.17 8.59
N ALA A 396 -18.94 -17.69 8.11
CA ALA A 396 -20.08 -16.86 7.74
C ALA A 396 -20.93 -16.55 8.98
N LEU A 397 -21.12 -15.28 9.25
CA LEU A 397 -21.98 -14.77 10.32
C LEU A 397 -23.19 -14.03 9.72
N LYS A 398 -24.27 -13.91 10.50
CA LYS A 398 -25.45 -13.14 10.06
C LYS A 398 -25.13 -11.70 9.69
N ASN A 399 -24.16 -11.07 10.36
CA ASN A 399 -23.71 -9.70 10.15
C ASN A 399 -22.49 -9.58 9.23
N GLY A 400 -22.00 -10.69 8.64
CA GLY A 400 -20.85 -10.64 7.74
C GLY A 400 -20.01 -11.91 7.72
N VAL A 401 -18.71 -11.73 7.53
CA VAL A 401 -17.72 -12.81 7.49
C VAL A 401 -16.65 -12.54 8.53
N ARG A 402 -16.33 -13.52 9.34
CA ARG A 402 -15.24 -13.45 10.31
C ARG A 402 -14.06 -14.30 9.87
N THR A 403 -12.89 -13.71 9.86
CA THR A 403 -11.60 -14.39 9.69
C THR A 403 -10.89 -14.46 11.04
N THR A 404 -10.52 -15.65 11.46
CA THR A 404 -9.71 -15.91 12.66
C THR A 404 -8.34 -16.39 12.22
N ILE A 405 -7.27 -15.76 12.73
CA ILE A 405 -5.88 -16.19 12.52
C ILE A 405 -5.40 -16.84 13.82
N SER A 406 -4.86 -18.04 13.71
CA SER A 406 -4.34 -18.78 14.86
C SER A 406 -3.05 -19.53 14.49
N THR A 407 -2.31 -19.95 15.52
CA THR A 407 -1.26 -20.97 15.38
C THR A 407 -1.92 -22.36 15.32
N PRO A 408 -1.22 -23.38 14.78
CA PRO A 408 -1.72 -24.76 14.86
C PRO A 408 -1.86 -25.21 16.32
N SER A 409 -2.80 -26.12 16.52
CA SER A 409 -2.99 -26.77 17.81
C SER A 409 -1.90 -27.83 18.04
N PRO A 410 -1.14 -27.79 19.13
CA PRO A 410 -0.39 -28.96 19.58
C PRO A 410 -1.36 -30.09 19.91
N GLU A 411 -0.97 -31.36 19.75
CA GLU A 411 -1.83 -32.51 20.07
C GLU A 411 -2.49 -32.33 21.44
N GLY A 412 -3.83 -32.31 21.47
CA GLY A 412 -4.64 -32.22 22.69
C GLY A 412 -4.89 -30.81 23.26
N SER A 413 -4.47 -29.72 22.59
CA SER A 413 -4.76 -28.34 23.00
C SER A 413 -5.39 -27.53 21.85
N ALA A 414 -6.10 -26.45 22.17
CA ALA A 414 -6.59 -25.53 21.15
C ALA A 414 -5.42 -24.67 20.62
N GLY A 415 -5.42 -24.34 19.31
CA GLY A 415 -4.47 -23.39 18.73
C GLY A 415 -4.62 -22.00 19.36
N ILE A 416 -3.53 -21.24 19.39
CA ILE A 416 -3.52 -19.89 19.96
C ILE A 416 -4.08 -18.92 18.94
N VAL A 417 -5.18 -18.26 19.28
CA VAL A 417 -5.77 -17.21 18.42
C VAL A 417 -4.97 -15.93 18.55
N LEU A 418 -4.57 -15.38 17.40
CA LEU A 418 -3.75 -14.15 17.31
C LEU A 418 -4.61 -12.92 16.97
N SER A 419 -5.68 -13.11 16.20
CA SER A 419 -6.60 -12.02 15.84
C SER A 419 -7.90 -12.56 15.28
N ARG A 420 -8.94 -11.73 15.35
CA ARG A 420 -10.20 -11.91 14.63
C ARG A 420 -10.59 -10.62 13.95
N GLU A 421 -11.05 -10.72 12.72
CA GLU A 421 -11.60 -9.60 11.96
C GLU A 421 -12.94 -9.99 11.38
N THR A 422 -13.94 -9.11 11.55
CA THR A 422 -15.27 -9.30 10.97
C THR A 422 -15.54 -8.20 9.96
N VAL A 423 -15.87 -8.60 8.72
CA VAL A 423 -16.31 -7.71 7.67
C VAL A 423 -17.81 -7.87 7.43
N ASP A 424 -18.51 -6.78 7.12
CA ASP A 424 -19.94 -6.80 6.84
C ASP A 424 -20.27 -7.28 5.42
N GLY A 425 -21.55 -7.21 5.03
CA GLY A 425 -22.01 -7.57 3.69
C GLY A 425 -21.51 -6.68 2.56
N PHE A 426 -20.88 -5.54 2.86
CA PHE A 426 -20.20 -4.67 1.89
C PHE A 426 -18.70 -4.96 1.80
N GLY A 427 -18.15 -5.80 2.69
CA GLY A 427 -16.72 -6.07 2.81
C GLY A 427 -15.98 -5.05 3.67
N GLN A 428 -16.70 -4.25 4.46
CA GLN A 428 -16.12 -3.27 5.38
C GLN A 428 -15.84 -3.92 6.72
N THR A 429 -14.66 -3.67 7.29
CA THR A 429 -14.31 -4.16 8.63
C THR A 429 -15.18 -3.48 9.67
N VAL A 430 -16.05 -4.23 10.34
CA VAL A 430 -16.94 -3.74 11.39
C VAL A 430 -16.45 -4.05 12.80
N LYS A 431 -15.53 -5.02 12.92
CA LYS A 431 -14.97 -5.41 14.21
C LYS A 431 -13.57 -6.01 14.06
N LYS A 432 -12.65 -5.59 14.93
CA LYS A 432 -11.35 -6.23 15.16
C LYS A 432 -11.24 -6.65 16.62
N GLU A 433 -10.69 -7.83 16.84
CA GLU A 433 -10.49 -8.39 18.16
C GLU A 433 -9.05 -8.91 18.25
N LEU A 434 -8.28 -8.37 19.21
CA LEU A 434 -6.92 -8.81 19.52
C LEU A 434 -6.89 -9.40 20.93
N PRO A 435 -6.18 -10.49 21.17
CA PRO A 435 -6.09 -11.06 22.52
C PRO A 435 -5.34 -10.09 23.45
N ASN A 436 -5.66 -10.17 24.73
CA ASN A 436 -4.87 -9.52 25.76
C ASN A 436 -4.21 -10.55 26.68
N THR A 437 -3.26 -10.11 27.50
CA THR A 437 -2.49 -10.98 28.41
C THR A 437 -3.31 -11.57 29.54
N GLU A 438 -4.50 -11.05 29.82
CA GLU A 438 -5.44 -11.54 30.84
C GLU A 438 -6.36 -12.65 30.31
N GLY A 439 -6.20 -13.07 29.02
CA GLY A 439 -7.06 -14.08 28.36
C GLY A 439 -8.38 -13.51 27.81
N GLY A 440 -8.53 -12.17 27.78
CA GLY A 440 -9.65 -11.46 27.16
C GLY A 440 -9.32 -10.95 25.77
N TRP A 441 -10.10 -9.94 25.32
CA TRP A 441 -10.01 -9.34 24.01
C TRP A 441 -10.01 -7.82 24.09
N ILE A 442 -9.10 -7.20 23.34
CA ILE A 442 -9.19 -5.78 22.97
C ILE A 442 -10.08 -5.71 21.74
N VAL A 443 -11.22 -5.10 21.87
CA VAL A 443 -12.25 -5.04 20.83
C VAL A 443 -12.32 -3.64 20.28
N THR A 444 -12.20 -3.51 18.94
CA THR A 444 -12.45 -2.26 18.21
C THR A 444 -13.62 -2.46 17.26
N ASP A 445 -14.67 -1.69 17.46
CA ASP A 445 -15.86 -1.65 16.60
C ASP A 445 -15.80 -0.44 15.67
N TYR A 446 -16.20 -0.65 14.40
CA TYR A 446 -16.26 0.39 13.37
C TYR A 446 -17.69 0.59 12.89
N VAL A 447 -18.11 1.83 12.79
CA VAL A 447 -19.44 2.21 12.30
C VAL A 447 -19.29 2.98 10.99
N TYR A 448 -20.10 2.60 10.01
CA TYR A 448 -20.13 3.24 8.69
C TYR A 448 -21.51 3.85 8.43
N ASN A 449 -21.58 4.93 7.65
CA ASN A 449 -22.84 5.46 7.14
C ASN A 449 -23.33 4.67 5.92
N GLU A 450 -24.48 5.07 5.36
CA GLU A 450 -25.04 4.43 4.14
C GLU A 450 -24.19 4.64 2.89
N LYS A 451 -23.26 5.60 2.90
CA LYS A 451 -22.32 5.85 1.81
C LYS A 451 -21.05 4.98 1.92
N GLY A 452 -20.92 4.17 2.97
CA GLY A 452 -19.73 3.34 3.19
C GLY A 452 -18.55 4.08 3.83
N GLN A 453 -18.76 5.29 4.34
CA GLN A 453 -17.74 6.08 5.02
C GLN A 453 -17.74 5.74 6.52
N LYS A 454 -16.56 5.54 7.10
CA LYS A 454 -16.39 5.26 8.53
C LYS A 454 -16.78 6.50 9.35
N THR A 455 -17.81 6.41 10.16
CA THR A 455 -18.30 7.52 10.99
C THR A 455 -17.86 7.43 12.45
N GLN A 456 -17.49 6.23 12.90
CA GLN A 456 -17.01 6.02 14.24
C GLN A 456 -16.04 4.84 14.31
N GLU A 457 -15.07 4.98 15.17
CA GLU A 457 -14.17 3.92 15.64
C GLU A 457 -14.19 3.91 17.17
N GLN A 458 -14.40 2.74 17.77
CA GLN A 458 -14.53 2.58 19.20
C GLN A 458 -13.73 1.38 19.67
N THR A 459 -12.61 1.62 20.32
CA THR A 459 -11.92 0.59 21.10
C THR A 459 -12.48 0.59 22.52
N VAL A 460 -12.85 -0.59 23.01
CA VAL A 460 -13.39 -0.74 24.39
C VAL A 460 -12.36 -0.20 25.38
N GLY A 461 -12.79 0.68 26.29
CA GLY A 461 -11.91 1.32 27.27
C GLY A 461 -11.25 2.63 26.81
N LEU A 462 -11.39 3.01 25.54
CA LEU A 462 -10.88 4.29 25.01
C LEU A 462 -12.01 5.19 24.52
N ALA A 463 -11.71 6.47 24.37
CA ALA A 463 -12.64 7.43 23.78
C ALA A 463 -12.98 7.09 22.34
N PRO A 464 -14.25 7.21 21.91
CA PRO A 464 -14.61 7.01 20.51
C PRO A 464 -14.04 8.11 19.63
N ILE A 465 -13.65 7.72 18.42
CA ILE A 465 -13.22 8.64 17.35
C ILE A 465 -14.38 8.78 16.37
N LEU A 466 -14.81 10.00 16.12
CA LEU A 466 -15.88 10.34 15.18
C LEU A 466 -15.31 10.97 13.93
N TYR A 467 -15.91 10.69 12.77
CA TYR A 467 -15.49 11.17 11.47
C TYR A 467 -16.65 11.84 10.73
N ASP A 468 -16.45 13.09 10.28
CA ASP A 468 -17.41 13.82 9.46
C ASP A 468 -16.88 14.03 8.04
N TYR A 469 -17.79 14.03 7.07
CA TYR A 469 -17.45 14.12 5.66
C TYR A 469 -18.24 15.24 4.98
N ASP A 470 -17.63 15.85 3.98
CA ASP A 470 -18.33 16.80 3.12
C ASP A 470 -19.28 16.12 2.12
N THR A 471 -19.92 16.92 1.29
CA THR A 471 -20.84 16.42 0.28
C THR A 471 -20.17 15.65 -0.86
N MET A 472 -18.89 15.90 -1.12
CA MET A 472 -18.07 15.18 -2.12
C MET A 472 -17.47 13.87 -1.56
N GLY A 473 -17.60 13.64 -0.24
CA GLY A 473 -17.10 12.44 0.41
C GLY A 473 -15.71 12.59 1.01
N ASN A 474 -15.13 13.77 1.03
CA ASN A 474 -13.84 14.03 1.69
C ASN A 474 -14.01 14.09 3.20
N LEU A 475 -13.06 13.53 3.96
CA LEU A 475 -13.00 13.68 5.40
C LEU A 475 -12.72 15.15 5.75
N ILE A 476 -13.61 15.76 6.54
CA ILE A 476 -13.47 17.17 6.95
C ILE A 476 -13.22 17.35 8.43
N ARG A 477 -13.53 16.34 9.26
CA ARG A 477 -13.30 16.40 10.70
C ARG A 477 -13.10 15.03 11.32
N GLU A 478 -12.14 14.95 12.22
CA GLU A 478 -11.95 13.87 13.18
C GLU A 478 -12.12 14.44 14.59
N THR A 479 -12.85 13.72 15.45
CA THR A 479 -13.09 14.11 16.82
C THR A 479 -12.83 12.94 17.75
N VAL A 480 -11.81 13.01 18.61
CA VAL A 480 -11.67 12.12 19.77
C VAL A 480 -12.62 12.63 20.84
N LYS A 481 -13.73 11.91 21.06
CA LYS A 481 -14.84 12.36 21.90
C LYS A 481 -14.53 12.07 23.37
N LEU A 482 -14.06 13.09 24.10
CA LEU A 482 -13.76 12.98 25.54
C LEU A 482 -14.94 13.34 26.42
N ASP A 483 -16.02 13.96 25.87
CA ASP A 483 -17.21 14.40 26.53
C ASP A 483 -18.45 14.05 25.70
N ASP A 484 -19.62 13.92 26.32
CA ASP A 484 -20.88 13.63 25.60
C ASP A 484 -21.30 14.70 24.60
N SER A 485 -20.89 15.94 24.83
CA SER A 485 -21.10 17.09 23.96
C SER A 485 -19.75 17.63 23.47
N PRO A 486 -19.10 16.98 22.49
CA PRO A 486 -17.75 17.34 22.07
C PRO A 486 -17.68 18.75 21.49
N THR A 487 -16.80 19.56 22.05
CA THR A 487 -16.49 20.92 21.61
C THR A 487 -14.99 21.08 21.44
N LYS A 488 -14.55 22.21 20.88
CA LYS A 488 -13.14 22.57 20.75
C LYS A 488 -12.42 22.83 22.09
N LEU A 489 -13.17 22.83 23.20
CA LEU A 489 -12.66 23.06 24.55
C LEU A 489 -12.62 21.80 25.41
N ASN A 490 -13.18 20.70 24.94
CA ASN A 490 -13.29 19.46 25.72
C ASN A 490 -13.05 18.17 24.91
N SER A 491 -12.66 18.29 23.65
CA SER A 491 -12.41 17.14 22.76
C SER A 491 -11.30 17.46 21.79
N ARG A 492 -10.55 16.45 21.35
CA ARG A 492 -9.49 16.61 20.35
C ARG A 492 -10.12 16.66 18.96
N ILE A 493 -10.08 17.81 18.33
CA ILE A 493 -10.69 18.02 17.01
C ILE A 493 -9.60 18.40 16.02
N THR A 494 -9.56 17.68 14.89
CA THR A 494 -8.79 18.03 13.71
C THR A 494 -9.74 18.24 12.55
N GLU A 495 -9.61 19.36 11.86
CA GLU A 495 -10.43 19.71 10.69
C GLU A 495 -9.56 19.82 9.45
N TRP A 496 -10.08 19.38 8.31
CA TRP A 496 -9.44 19.49 7.01
C TRP A 496 -10.33 20.22 6.02
N ALA A 497 -9.70 20.99 5.14
CA ALA A 497 -10.36 21.64 4.03
C ALA A 497 -9.49 21.56 2.78
N VAL A 498 -10.15 21.30 1.65
CA VAL A 498 -9.50 21.23 0.33
C VAL A 498 -10.19 22.23 -0.60
N SER A 499 -9.41 23.01 -1.34
CA SER A 499 -9.94 23.94 -2.31
C SER A 499 -9.01 24.19 -3.49
N PHE A 500 -9.60 24.54 -4.66
CA PHE A 500 -8.86 25.03 -5.80
C PHE A 500 -8.81 26.58 -5.75
N GLU A 501 -7.60 27.12 -5.87
CA GLU A 501 -7.34 28.56 -5.82
C GLU A 501 -6.59 29.02 -7.07
N ASP A 502 -6.85 30.27 -7.54
CA ASP A 502 -6.08 30.91 -8.62
C ASP A 502 -4.93 31.72 -8.03
N GLY A 503 -3.74 31.56 -8.56
CA GLY A 503 -2.55 32.30 -8.16
C GLY A 503 -1.86 32.97 -9.35
N SER A 504 -0.81 33.75 -9.08
CA SER A 504 -0.05 34.46 -10.12
C SER A 504 0.63 33.53 -11.13
N ASP A 505 1.03 32.35 -10.67
CA ASP A 505 1.82 31.41 -11.45
C ASP A 505 0.95 30.29 -12.07
N GLY A 506 -0.33 30.19 -11.70
CA GLY A 506 -1.26 29.17 -12.18
C GLY A 506 -2.33 28.79 -11.17
N VAL A 507 -2.85 27.59 -11.29
CA VAL A 507 -3.91 27.03 -10.44
C VAL A 507 -3.30 26.15 -9.37
N TYR A 508 -3.78 26.29 -8.15
CA TYR A 508 -3.29 25.58 -6.98
C TYR A 508 -4.38 24.72 -6.33
N LEU A 509 -3.99 23.55 -5.84
CA LEU A 509 -4.71 22.78 -4.83
C LEU A 509 -4.22 23.24 -3.47
N LYS A 510 -5.12 23.71 -2.61
CA LYS A 510 -4.83 24.06 -1.23
C LYS A 510 -5.48 23.07 -0.28
N GLU A 511 -4.67 22.47 0.55
CA GLU A 511 -5.07 21.59 1.64
C GLU A 511 -4.76 22.28 2.96
N THR A 512 -5.72 22.37 3.85
CA THR A 512 -5.57 23.03 5.16
C THR A 512 -5.92 22.05 6.25
N SER A 513 -5.04 21.90 7.24
CA SER A 513 -5.30 21.19 8.49
C SER A 513 -5.44 22.21 9.62
N THR A 514 -6.44 22.05 10.44
CA THR A 514 -6.72 22.91 11.60
C THR A 514 -6.85 22.05 12.84
N ILE A 515 -6.00 22.30 13.82
CA ILE A 515 -6.13 21.81 15.19
C ILE A 515 -6.47 23.00 16.10
N TYR A 516 -6.70 22.76 17.39
CA TYR A 516 -7.13 23.83 18.30
C TYR A 516 -6.18 23.92 19.50
N THR A 517 -6.03 25.12 20.06
CA THR A 517 -5.35 25.33 21.36
C THR A 517 -6.26 24.90 22.50
N PRO A 518 -5.74 24.76 23.73
CA PRO A 518 -6.58 24.50 24.92
C PRO A 518 -7.71 25.53 25.14
N GLU A 519 -7.54 26.76 24.64
CA GLU A 519 -8.55 27.84 24.69
C GLU A 519 -9.51 27.80 23.49
N GLY A 520 -9.38 26.81 22.61
CA GLY A 520 -10.22 26.64 21.42
C GLY A 520 -9.88 27.54 20.24
N ALA A 521 -8.72 28.22 20.26
CA ALA A 521 -8.25 29.00 19.13
C ALA A 521 -7.73 28.08 18.01
N PRO A 522 -7.99 28.39 16.72
CA PRO A 522 -7.55 27.57 15.61
C PRO A 522 -6.05 27.73 15.33
N VAL A 523 -5.35 26.62 15.24
CA VAL A 523 -3.94 26.54 14.79
C VAL A 523 -3.95 25.84 13.44
N ARG A 524 -3.49 26.53 12.40
CA ARG A 524 -3.61 26.08 10.99
C ARG A 524 -2.27 25.85 10.36
N THR A 525 -2.19 24.74 9.63
CA THR A 525 -1.13 24.49 8.65
C THR A 525 -1.77 24.36 7.28
N SER A 526 -1.07 24.70 6.22
CA SER A 526 -1.55 24.45 4.86
C SER A 526 -0.44 24.07 3.90
N GLU A 527 -0.77 23.19 2.97
CA GLU A 527 0.01 22.87 1.80
C GLU A 527 -0.73 23.39 0.57
N ILE A 528 -0.02 24.15 -0.29
CA ILE A 528 -0.56 24.78 -1.48
C ILE A 528 0.28 24.29 -2.66
N SER A 529 -0.24 23.35 -3.43
CA SER A 529 0.47 22.69 -4.52
C SER A 529 -0.01 23.17 -5.88
N LEU A 530 0.93 23.61 -6.74
CA LEU A 530 0.64 24.01 -8.12
C LEU A 530 0.18 22.78 -8.92
N ILE A 531 -1.03 22.81 -9.44
CA ILE A 531 -1.59 21.76 -10.31
C ILE A 531 -1.56 22.12 -11.79
N SER A 532 -1.44 23.42 -12.10
CA SER A 532 -1.27 23.92 -13.46
C SER A 532 -0.48 25.21 -13.45
N SER A 533 0.52 25.32 -14.32
CA SER A 533 1.37 26.49 -14.43
C SER A 533 1.02 27.33 -15.67
N THR A 534 1.04 28.65 -15.52
CA THR A 534 1.00 29.60 -16.65
C THR A 534 2.39 29.76 -17.31
N HIS A 535 3.46 29.25 -16.69
CA HIS A 535 4.84 29.34 -17.17
C HIS A 535 5.33 28.00 -17.73
N ALA A 536 5.78 27.98 -18.96
CA ALA A 536 6.24 26.77 -19.64
C ALA A 536 7.41 26.05 -18.95
N THR A 537 8.26 26.80 -18.24
CA THR A 537 9.44 26.27 -17.54
C THR A 537 9.14 25.79 -16.12
N LEU A 538 8.02 26.18 -15.50
CA LEU A 538 7.69 25.81 -14.14
C LEU A 538 7.02 24.43 -14.13
N ALA A 539 7.72 23.44 -13.59
CA ALA A 539 7.24 22.05 -13.52
C ALA A 539 6.35 21.78 -12.31
N GLY A 540 6.58 22.49 -11.21
CA GLY A 540 5.81 22.35 -9.97
C GLY A 540 6.21 23.40 -8.95
N LYS A 541 5.30 23.74 -8.04
CA LYS A 541 5.54 24.62 -6.90
C LYS A 541 4.69 24.17 -5.73
N THR A 542 5.28 24.09 -4.55
CA THR A 542 4.58 23.80 -3.30
C THR A 542 4.92 24.88 -2.28
N VAL A 543 3.92 25.42 -1.63
CA VAL A 543 4.05 26.38 -0.52
C VAL A 543 3.50 25.71 0.73
N ILE A 544 4.34 25.52 1.74
CA ILE A 544 3.94 25.00 3.05
C ILE A 544 3.88 26.18 4.02
N ARG A 545 2.73 26.37 4.65
CA ARG A 545 2.57 27.31 5.74
C ARG A 545 2.55 26.57 7.06
N ASP A 546 3.44 26.96 7.95
CA ASP A 546 3.49 26.44 9.32
C ASP A 546 2.36 27.04 10.20
N THR A 547 2.33 26.63 11.46
CA THR A 547 1.36 27.08 12.46
C THR A 547 1.42 28.58 12.73
N ARG A 548 2.57 29.23 12.52
CA ARG A 548 2.81 30.67 12.67
C ARG A 548 2.46 31.46 11.40
N GLY A 549 2.13 30.74 10.30
CA GLY A 549 1.86 31.34 8.99
C GLY A 549 3.11 31.63 8.16
N ASN A 550 4.28 31.15 8.61
CA ASN A 550 5.51 31.26 7.82
C ASN A 550 5.45 30.33 6.61
N GLU A 551 5.98 30.79 5.50
CA GLU A 551 5.93 30.06 4.21
C GLU A 551 7.29 29.47 3.85
N GLY A 552 7.33 28.13 3.74
CA GLY A 552 8.40 27.43 3.03
C GLY A 552 7.97 27.20 1.57
N VAL A 553 8.79 27.59 0.61
CA VAL A 553 8.47 27.44 -0.81
C VAL A 553 9.47 26.51 -1.48
N THR A 554 8.96 25.50 -2.19
CA THR A 554 9.74 24.63 -3.06
C THR A 554 9.17 24.71 -4.46
N TRP A 555 10.02 24.92 -5.47
CA TRP A 555 9.59 24.85 -6.87
C TRP A 555 10.61 24.13 -7.73
N THR A 556 10.12 23.52 -8.79
CA THR A 556 10.89 22.76 -9.75
C THR A 556 10.77 23.41 -11.12
N GLU A 557 11.90 23.69 -11.74
CA GLU A 557 11.98 24.28 -13.06
C GLU A 557 12.58 23.28 -14.06
N TYR A 558 12.03 23.24 -15.28
CA TYR A 558 12.68 22.60 -16.43
C TYR A 558 13.74 23.57 -17.01
N SER A 559 14.96 23.10 -17.18
CA SER A 559 16.03 23.90 -17.77
C SER A 559 16.32 23.49 -19.22
N THR A 560 16.69 22.22 -19.43
CA THR A 560 16.96 21.60 -20.74
C THR A 560 16.49 20.17 -20.73
N SER A 561 16.70 19.42 -21.80
CA SER A 561 16.39 17.98 -21.86
C SER A 561 16.88 17.25 -20.63
N ALA A 562 15.96 16.57 -19.94
CA ALA A 562 16.17 15.80 -18.70
C ALA A 562 16.75 16.59 -17.51
N LYS A 563 17.03 17.88 -17.64
CA LYS A 563 17.57 18.72 -16.57
C LYS A 563 16.48 19.47 -15.84
N ARG A 564 16.45 19.31 -14.51
CA ARG A 564 15.52 19.99 -13.59
C ARG A 564 16.31 20.73 -12.51
N ILE A 565 15.80 21.88 -12.09
CA ILE A 565 16.34 22.67 -10.99
C ILE A 565 15.27 22.74 -9.91
N ILE A 566 15.56 22.23 -8.72
CA ILE A 566 14.70 22.32 -7.55
C ILE A 566 15.24 23.41 -6.64
N LYS A 567 14.42 24.40 -6.38
CA LYS A 567 14.76 25.52 -5.49
C LYS A 567 13.93 25.48 -4.24
N ARG A 568 14.53 25.75 -3.09
CA ARG A 568 13.87 25.81 -1.79
C ARG A 568 14.20 27.09 -1.06
N GLN A 569 13.18 27.71 -0.47
CA GLN A 569 13.32 28.92 0.34
C GLN A 569 12.55 28.71 1.65
N THR A 570 13.13 29.14 2.76
CA THR A 570 12.45 29.21 4.06
C THR A 570 12.28 30.66 4.50
N PRO A 571 11.30 30.99 5.36
CA PRO A 571 11.07 32.36 5.85
C PRO A 571 12.25 32.92 6.62
N ALA A 572 13.02 32.06 7.27
CA ALA A 572 14.17 32.44 8.07
C ALA A 572 15.44 32.75 7.25
N SER A 573 15.44 32.49 5.94
CA SER A 573 16.62 32.64 5.09
C SER A 573 16.31 33.46 3.86
N ASN A 574 17.12 34.50 3.60
CA ASN A 574 17.10 35.24 2.36
C ASN A 574 17.83 34.53 1.21
N THR A 575 18.48 33.38 1.52
CA THR A 575 19.20 32.56 0.55
C THR A 575 18.30 31.41 0.09
N MET A 576 18.49 30.94 -1.13
CA MET A 576 17.82 29.79 -1.71
C MET A 576 18.74 28.57 -1.71
N ALA A 577 18.23 27.44 -1.28
CA ALA A 577 18.85 26.16 -1.61
C ALA A 577 18.47 25.76 -3.04
N GLU A 578 19.42 25.23 -3.80
CA GLU A 578 19.20 24.80 -5.18
C GLU A 578 19.80 23.41 -5.41
N ASP A 579 18.99 22.50 -5.97
CA ASP A 579 19.44 21.19 -6.43
C ASP A 579 19.30 21.12 -7.95
N VAL A 580 20.36 20.70 -8.63
CA VAL A 580 20.36 20.48 -10.07
C VAL A 580 20.36 18.97 -10.34
N LEU A 581 19.31 18.51 -11.01
CA LEU A 581 19.15 17.10 -11.38
C LEU A 581 19.23 16.93 -12.89
N ILE A 582 19.87 15.86 -13.34
CA ILE A 582 19.82 15.39 -14.73
C ILE A 582 19.36 13.93 -14.70
N ASP A 583 18.33 13.63 -15.47
CA ASP A 583 17.73 12.27 -15.51
C ASP A 583 17.40 11.74 -14.11
N GLY A 584 16.86 12.64 -13.26
CA GLY A 584 16.52 12.33 -11.86
C GLY A 584 17.72 12.17 -10.91
N PHE A 585 18.96 12.27 -11.40
CA PHE A 585 20.15 12.17 -10.56
C PHE A 585 20.64 13.57 -10.18
N LEU A 586 20.85 13.81 -8.87
CA LEU A 586 21.41 15.04 -8.33
C LEU A 586 22.87 15.15 -8.76
N ILE A 587 23.22 16.22 -9.49
CA ILE A 587 24.60 16.50 -9.92
C ILE A 587 25.28 17.59 -9.09
N SER A 588 24.48 18.55 -8.59
CA SER A 588 24.95 19.56 -7.66
C SER A 588 23.83 20.06 -6.77
N GLY A 589 24.16 20.44 -5.55
CA GLY A 589 23.25 21.03 -4.60
C GLY A 589 23.90 22.20 -3.87
N THR A 590 23.11 23.22 -3.53
CA THR A 590 23.50 24.30 -2.64
C THR A 590 22.47 24.38 -1.52
N ASP A 591 22.91 24.34 -0.27
CA ASP A 591 21.99 24.44 0.87
C ASP A 591 21.60 25.92 1.17
N LEU A 592 20.73 26.11 2.18
CA LEU A 592 20.27 27.43 2.63
C LEU A 592 21.41 28.31 3.21
N ALA A 593 22.53 27.71 3.62
CA ALA A 593 23.73 28.43 4.06
C ALA A 593 24.67 28.79 2.91
N GLY A 594 24.34 28.43 1.66
CA GLY A 594 25.15 28.65 0.47
C GLY A 594 26.30 27.65 0.32
N VAL A 595 26.26 26.50 1.07
CA VAL A 595 27.25 25.43 0.97
C VAL A 595 26.93 24.57 -0.24
N ALA A 596 27.84 24.53 -1.22
CA ALA A 596 27.66 23.74 -2.42
C ALA A 596 28.22 22.32 -2.29
N THR A 597 27.57 21.36 -2.92
CA THR A 597 28.03 19.98 -3.08
C THR A 597 27.92 19.56 -4.54
N THR A 598 28.77 18.63 -4.98
CA THR A 598 28.68 18.03 -6.31
C THR A 598 28.59 16.51 -6.19
N HIS A 599 27.88 15.92 -7.15
CA HIS A 599 27.61 14.50 -7.15
C HIS A 599 27.91 13.91 -8.51
N ALA A 600 28.54 12.74 -8.54
CA ALA A 600 28.80 12.01 -9.77
C ALA A 600 28.45 10.53 -9.60
N ARG A 601 28.09 9.88 -10.69
CA ARG A 601 27.89 8.42 -10.75
C ARG A 601 28.68 7.81 -11.90
N ILE A 602 29.33 6.68 -11.62
CA ILE A 602 30.16 5.96 -12.57
C ILE A 602 29.70 4.50 -12.59
N TYR A 603 29.31 4.02 -13.74
CA TYR A 603 28.96 2.60 -13.94
C TYR A 603 30.23 1.81 -14.24
N THR A 604 30.41 0.69 -13.56
CA THR A 604 31.54 -0.24 -13.71
C THR A 604 31.05 -1.66 -13.97
N GLU A 605 31.91 -2.57 -14.38
CA GLU A 605 31.56 -4.00 -14.55
C GLU A 605 31.05 -4.63 -13.23
N HIS A 606 31.45 -4.08 -12.08
CA HIS A 606 31.11 -4.59 -10.75
C HIS A 606 29.86 -3.94 -10.14
N GLY A 607 29.38 -2.81 -10.71
CA GLY A 607 28.22 -2.08 -10.22
C GLY A 607 28.32 -0.59 -10.41
N LEU A 608 27.87 0.19 -9.42
CA LEU A 608 27.77 1.64 -9.48
C LEU A 608 28.65 2.30 -8.40
N THR A 609 29.44 3.30 -8.80
CA THR A 609 30.18 4.17 -7.89
C THR A 609 29.50 5.53 -7.83
N LEU A 610 29.14 5.99 -6.63
CA LEU A 610 28.62 7.33 -6.33
C LEU A 610 29.70 8.13 -5.62
N ILE A 611 29.91 9.38 -6.08
CA ILE A 611 30.91 10.30 -5.54
C ILE A 611 30.19 11.57 -5.11
N ASN A 612 30.31 11.93 -3.83
CA ASN A 612 29.77 13.17 -3.26
C ASN A 612 30.94 14.02 -2.80
N THR A 613 31.07 15.21 -3.34
CA THR A 613 32.18 16.13 -3.08
C THR A 613 31.67 17.41 -2.40
N ASP A 614 32.27 17.78 -1.26
CA ASP A 614 31.97 19.00 -0.54
C ASP A 614 32.66 20.24 -1.19
N VAL A 615 32.38 21.46 -0.68
CA VAL A 615 32.96 22.71 -1.15
C VAL A 615 34.49 22.78 -0.97
N ARG A 616 35.08 21.95 -0.10
CA ARG A 616 36.51 21.89 0.15
C ARG A 616 37.24 20.90 -0.76
N GLY A 617 36.46 20.18 -1.60
CA GLY A 617 36.98 19.15 -2.49
C GLY A 617 37.14 17.77 -1.82
N ASN A 618 36.65 17.59 -0.57
CA ASN A 618 36.67 16.28 0.08
C ASN A 618 35.55 15.40 -0.50
N ALA A 619 35.91 14.21 -0.95
CA ALA A 619 34.99 13.30 -1.57
C ALA A 619 34.63 12.13 -0.66
N THR A 620 33.32 11.82 -0.55
CA THR A 620 32.83 10.55 -0.04
C THR A 620 32.45 9.68 -1.23
N ILE A 621 33.02 8.47 -1.31
CA ILE A 621 32.84 7.54 -2.41
C ILE A 621 32.09 6.32 -1.92
N LEU A 622 30.97 5.97 -2.55
CA LEU A 622 30.17 4.79 -2.30
C LEU A 622 30.23 3.87 -3.52
N GLU A 623 30.89 2.71 -3.36
CA GLU A 623 30.92 1.67 -4.37
C GLU A 623 29.83 0.64 -4.06
N GLN A 624 28.99 0.35 -5.04
CA GLN A 624 27.87 -0.60 -4.97
C GLN A 624 28.09 -1.74 -5.96
N ASP A 625 27.59 -2.93 -5.61
CA ASP A 625 27.55 -4.05 -6.56
C ASP A 625 26.41 -3.92 -7.58
N VAL A 626 26.29 -4.87 -8.49
CA VAL A 626 25.25 -4.89 -9.56
C VAL A 626 23.81 -4.97 -9.02
N ALA A 627 23.60 -5.33 -7.76
CA ALA A 627 22.31 -5.33 -7.08
C ALA A 627 22.04 -4.04 -6.29
N GLY A 628 22.99 -3.09 -6.27
CA GLY A 628 22.89 -1.81 -5.56
C GLY A 628 23.27 -1.89 -4.08
N ARG A 629 23.93 -2.99 -3.61
CA ARG A 629 24.39 -3.11 -2.23
C ARG A 629 25.75 -2.42 -2.06
N SER A 630 25.94 -1.70 -0.95
CA SER A 630 27.21 -1.01 -0.63
C SER A 630 28.32 -2.03 -0.33
N VAL A 631 29.34 -2.10 -1.18
CA VAL A 631 30.50 -2.98 -0.99
C VAL A 631 31.71 -2.24 -0.42
N LYS A 632 31.79 -0.93 -0.65
CA LYS A 632 32.88 -0.11 -0.13
C LYS A 632 32.45 1.34 0.02
N VAL A 633 32.81 1.93 1.15
CA VAL A 633 32.62 3.37 1.43
C VAL A 633 33.97 3.98 1.75
N THR A 634 34.35 5.02 1.03
CA THR A 634 35.52 5.83 1.36
C THR A 634 35.03 7.18 1.88
N ASN A 635 35.32 7.52 3.12
CA ASN A 635 34.91 8.79 3.70
C ASN A 635 35.77 9.95 3.20
N ALA A 636 35.37 11.18 3.52
CA ALA A 636 36.04 12.39 3.10
C ALA A 636 37.52 12.52 3.59
N MET A 637 37.94 11.73 4.60
CA MET A 637 39.30 11.69 5.11
C MET A 637 40.12 10.52 4.54
N GLY A 638 39.57 9.77 3.56
CA GLY A 638 40.22 8.63 2.95
C GLY A 638 40.07 7.30 3.72
N GLY A 639 39.35 7.29 4.85
CA GLY A 639 39.07 6.06 5.60
C GLY A 639 38.14 5.14 4.82
N VAL A 640 38.46 3.86 4.71
CA VAL A 640 37.75 2.87 3.90
C VAL A 640 37.01 1.88 4.78
N THR A 641 35.72 1.74 4.57
CA THR A 641 34.90 0.66 5.12
C THR A 641 34.47 -0.27 4.00
N THR A 642 34.65 -1.58 4.16
CA THR A 642 34.25 -2.60 3.19
C THR A 642 33.18 -3.52 3.77
N THR A 643 32.24 -3.96 2.93
CA THR A 643 31.17 -4.89 3.30
C THR A 643 31.16 -6.06 2.33
N SER A 644 31.27 -7.28 2.85
CA SER A 644 31.01 -8.52 2.09
C SER A 644 29.66 -9.09 2.48
N TYR A 645 29.06 -9.83 1.57
CA TYR A 645 27.69 -10.32 1.71
C TYR A 645 27.61 -11.83 1.65
N ASP A 646 26.79 -12.41 2.51
CA ASP A 646 26.44 -13.82 2.47
C ASP A 646 25.70 -14.13 1.15
N PRO A 647 26.16 -15.12 0.36
CA PRO A 647 25.62 -15.38 -0.96
C PRO A 647 24.18 -15.92 -0.92
N ALA A 648 23.76 -16.59 0.15
CA ALA A 648 22.44 -17.18 0.25
C ALA A 648 21.40 -16.15 0.76
N THR A 649 21.69 -15.46 1.87
CA THR A 649 20.79 -14.46 2.46
C THR A 649 20.87 -13.12 1.74
N GLY A 650 22.01 -12.78 1.14
CA GLY A 650 22.31 -11.46 0.59
C GLY A 650 22.53 -10.37 1.65
N LYS A 651 22.65 -10.73 2.92
CA LYS A 651 22.93 -9.82 4.04
C LYS A 651 24.45 -9.70 4.27
N PRO A 652 24.94 -8.64 4.96
CA PRO A 652 26.35 -8.51 5.27
C PRO A 652 26.89 -9.73 6.00
N SER A 653 27.95 -10.38 5.49
CA SER A 653 28.66 -11.46 6.17
C SER A 653 29.81 -10.95 7.04
N PHE A 654 30.50 -9.90 6.56
CA PHE A 654 31.44 -9.17 7.40
C PHE A 654 31.61 -7.72 6.92
N VAL A 655 31.94 -6.86 7.86
CA VAL A 655 32.21 -5.43 7.64
C VAL A 655 33.58 -5.12 8.25
N THR A 656 34.47 -4.52 7.47
CA THR A 656 35.78 -4.04 7.96
C THR A 656 35.78 -2.51 7.97
N ASP A 657 36.05 -1.91 9.12
CA ASP A 657 36.10 -0.46 9.27
C ASP A 657 37.45 0.15 8.78
N ALA A 658 37.54 1.47 8.81
CA ALA A 658 38.73 2.20 8.39
C ALA A 658 39.98 1.97 9.25
N LEU A 659 39.83 1.40 10.42
CA LEU A 659 40.92 1.03 11.31
C LEU A 659 41.36 -0.43 11.12
N GLY A 660 40.66 -1.19 10.27
CA GLY A 660 40.91 -2.61 10.03
C GLY A 660 40.16 -3.54 10.98
N ASN A 661 39.29 -3.01 11.87
CA ASN A 661 38.48 -3.88 12.71
C ASN A 661 37.39 -4.54 11.86
N THR A 662 37.15 -5.81 12.09
CA THR A 662 36.16 -6.59 11.33
C THR A 662 35.05 -7.07 12.26
N VAL A 663 33.80 -6.92 11.79
CA VAL A 663 32.61 -7.51 12.40
C VAL A 663 32.05 -8.55 11.44
N CYS A 664 31.88 -9.77 11.90
CA CYS A 664 31.34 -10.92 11.16
C CYS A 664 29.91 -11.23 11.63
N PHE A 665 29.09 -11.71 10.71
CA PHE A 665 27.68 -12.04 10.98
C PHE A 665 27.34 -13.41 10.40
N SER A 666 26.62 -14.22 11.18
CA SER A 666 26.03 -15.49 10.73
C SER A 666 24.51 -15.39 10.79
N TYR A 667 23.83 -16.08 9.88
CA TYR A 667 22.39 -16.01 9.74
C TYR A 667 21.74 -17.40 9.69
N ASP A 668 20.51 -17.51 10.20
CA ASP A 668 19.69 -18.70 10.01
C ASP A 668 19.03 -18.74 8.62
N CYS A 669 18.26 -19.81 8.36
CA CYS A 669 17.57 -19.98 7.07
C CYS A 669 16.48 -18.91 6.80
N ARG A 670 15.94 -18.23 7.82
CA ARG A 670 15.05 -17.07 7.68
C ARG A 670 15.82 -15.77 7.43
N GLY A 671 17.16 -15.82 7.46
CA GLY A 671 18.03 -14.65 7.35
C GLY A 671 18.06 -13.79 8.64
N ARG A 672 17.69 -14.34 9.81
CA ARG A 672 17.85 -13.65 11.11
C ARG A 672 19.30 -13.82 11.58
N LYS A 673 19.88 -12.76 12.18
CA LYS A 673 21.26 -12.78 12.67
C LYS A 673 21.35 -13.68 13.89
N ILE A 674 22.11 -14.78 13.80
CA ILE A 674 22.32 -15.73 14.89
C ILE A 674 23.66 -15.56 15.60
N ALA A 675 24.63 -14.95 14.94
CA ALA A 675 25.94 -14.64 15.56
C ALA A 675 26.49 -13.31 15.06
N GLU A 676 27.27 -12.67 15.97
CA GLU A 676 28.04 -11.46 15.70
C GLU A 676 29.35 -11.58 16.44
N TYR A 677 30.50 -11.39 15.75
CA TYR A 677 31.83 -11.54 16.33
C TYR A 677 32.87 -10.81 15.49
N GLY A 678 34.10 -10.70 16.01
CA GLY A 678 35.24 -10.08 15.32
C GLY A 678 36.00 -9.10 16.19
N THR A 679 36.97 -8.40 15.61
CA THR A 679 37.85 -7.46 16.37
C THR A 679 37.13 -6.17 16.76
N GLY A 680 36.05 -5.81 16.09
CA GLY A 680 35.30 -4.56 16.32
C GLY A 680 34.11 -4.70 17.26
N VAL A 681 33.79 -5.92 17.76
CA VAL A 681 32.55 -6.17 18.52
C VAL A 681 32.74 -7.30 19.52
N GLN A 682 32.05 -7.25 20.64
CA GLN A 682 31.98 -8.36 21.58
C GLN A 682 31.18 -9.51 20.96
N PRO A 683 31.67 -10.75 20.95
CA PRO A 683 30.95 -11.89 20.39
C PRO A 683 29.59 -12.10 21.05
N ALA A 684 28.56 -12.35 20.23
CA ALA A 684 27.20 -12.56 20.68
C ALA A 684 26.49 -13.62 19.84
N LEU A 685 25.65 -14.44 20.49
CA LEU A 685 24.71 -15.37 19.83
C LEU A 685 23.29 -14.97 20.13
N TYR A 686 22.44 -15.15 19.13
CA TYR A 686 21.00 -14.88 19.20
C TYR A 686 20.19 -16.12 18.86
N ALA A 687 19.13 -16.38 19.61
CA ALA A 687 18.12 -17.36 19.23
C ALA A 687 16.73 -16.68 19.18
N TYR A 688 15.87 -17.24 18.35
CA TYR A 688 14.56 -16.69 18.05
C TYR A 688 13.46 -17.73 18.20
N ASP A 689 12.26 -17.26 18.55
CA ASP A 689 11.03 -18.06 18.45
C ASP A 689 10.44 -18.05 17.02
N ASP A 690 9.32 -18.74 16.84
CA ASP A 690 8.62 -18.80 15.56
C ASP A 690 7.94 -17.47 15.16
N ALA A 691 7.76 -16.53 16.11
CA ALA A 691 7.22 -15.21 15.88
C ALA A 691 8.31 -14.15 15.60
N ASP A 692 9.58 -14.59 15.41
CA ASP A 692 10.78 -13.78 15.19
C ASP A 692 11.20 -12.91 16.40
N ASN A 693 10.69 -13.19 17.60
CA ASN A 693 11.17 -12.56 18.82
C ASN A 693 12.53 -13.15 19.24
N VAL A 694 13.44 -12.31 19.73
CA VAL A 694 14.70 -12.78 20.34
C VAL A 694 14.39 -13.45 21.67
N VAL A 695 14.64 -14.75 21.80
CA VAL A 695 14.42 -15.52 23.05
C VAL A 695 15.69 -15.74 23.85
N SER A 696 16.87 -15.62 23.24
CA SER A 696 18.13 -15.60 23.98
C SER A 696 19.20 -14.75 23.31
N LEU A 697 20.04 -14.16 24.13
CA LEU A 697 21.30 -13.50 23.79
C LEU A 697 22.37 -14.06 24.69
N THR A 698 23.42 -14.67 24.09
CA THR A 698 24.59 -15.13 24.80
C THR A 698 25.77 -14.23 24.42
N THR A 699 26.44 -13.64 25.42
CA THR A 699 27.64 -12.84 25.25
C THR A 699 28.83 -13.53 25.94
N PHE A 700 30.02 -13.30 25.42
CA PHE A 700 31.21 -14.04 25.87
C PHE A 700 32.21 -13.09 26.50
N ARG A 701 32.77 -13.50 27.67
CA ARG A 701 33.85 -12.77 28.31
C ARG A 701 35.13 -13.10 27.54
N ALA A 702 35.75 -12.11 26.93
CA ALA A 702 36.78 -12.30 25.93
C ALA A 702 38.19 -12.47 26.51
N GLY A 703 38.97 -13.46 26.01
CA GLY A 703 40.39 -13.29 25.76
C GLY A 703 40.60 -12.83 24.30
N GLU A 704 41.69 -12.17 23.96
CA GLU A 704 41.94 -11.56 22.64
C GLU A 704 41.77 -12.55 21.46
N GLU A 705 42.15 -13.83 21.60
CA GLU A 705 41.96 -14.85 20.56
C GLU A 705 40.51 -15.30 20.37
N ALA A 706 39.65 -15.16 21.37
CA ALA A 706 38.28 -15.61 21.36
C ALA A 706 37.33 -14.63 20.64
N ILE A 707 37.78 -13.41 20.35
CA ILE A 707 36.97 -12.35 19.69
C ILE A 707 36.83 -12.62 18.18
N VAL A 708 37.78 -13.30 17.57
CA VAL A 708 37.92 -13.42 16.11
C VAL A 708 37.24 -14.67 15.54
N SER A 709 36.86 -15.66 16.37
CA SER A 709 36.26 -16.92 15.93
C SER A 709 34.74 -16.93 16.09
N ASP A 710 34.06 -17.68 15.23
CA ASP A 710 32.62 -17.90 15.31
C ASP A 710 32.23 -18.49 16.68
N PRO A 711 31.38 -17.82 17.47
CA PRO A 711 31.04 -18.27 18.83
C PRO A 711 29.97 -19.37 18.89
N THR A 712 29.47 -19.88 17.77
CA THR A 712 28.35 -20.83 17.74
C THR A 712 28.60 -22.15 18.46
N GLU A 713 29.87 -22.58 18.60
CA GLU A 713 30.25 -23.81 19.32
C GLU A 713 30.73 -23.57 20.77
N ARG A 714 30.72 -22.31 21.21
CA ARG A 714 31.18 -21.94 22.57
C ARG A 714 30.08 -22.20 23.60
N THR A 715 30.49 -22.66 24.79
CA THR A 715 29.61 -22.98 25.92
C THR A 715 29.85 -22.13 27.16
N ASP A 716 30.81 -21.22 27.11
CA ASP A 716 31.29 -20.39 28.23
C ASP A 716 30.66 -18.99 28.27
N GLY A 717 29.51 -18.80 27.60
CA GLY A 717 28.86 -17.52 27.50
C GLY A 717 27.86 -17.24 28.60
N ASP A 718 27.67 -15.94 28.88
CA ASP A 718 26.63 -15.41 29.74
C ASP A 718 25.36 -15.23 28.94
N THR A 719 24.30 -16.01 29.25
CA THR A 719 23.06 -16.02 28.50
C THR A 719 21.94 -15.26 29.21
N THR A 720 21.36 -14.31 28.51
CA THR A 720 20.11 -13.62 28.87
C THR A 720 18.96 -14.20 28.02
N THR A 721 17.84 -14.55 28.68
CA THR A 721 16.66 -15.09 27.97
C THR A 721 15.45 -14.18 28.12
N TRP A 722 14.56 -14.24 27.12
CA TRP A 722 13.28 -13.53 27.11
C TRP A 722 12.14 -14.52 26.88
N ARG A 723 11.02 -14.29 27.57
CA ARG A 723 9.80 -15.05 27.41
C ARG A 723 8.66 -14.11 27.04
N TYR A 724 7.96 -14.43 25.99
CA TYR A 724 6.85 -13.67 25.45
C TYR A 724 5.52 -14.40 25.63
N ASP A 725 4.44 -13.62 25.70
CA ASP A 725 3.08 -14.16 25.60
C ASP A 725 2.84 -14.62 24.17
N ALA A 726 2.40 -15.86 23.99
CA ALA A 726 2.28 -16.46 22.66
C ALA A 726 1.15 -15.90 21.80
N SER A 727 0.12 -15.30 22.43
CA SER A 727 -1.04 -14.71 21.74
C SER A 727 -0.84 -13.26 21.37
N THR A 728 -0.19 -12.48 22.24
CA THR A 728 0.00 -11.03 22.09
C THR A 728 1.38 -10.65 21.58
N GLY A 729 2.40 -11.52 21.78
CA GLY A 729 3.80 -11.21 21.50
C GLY A 729 4.45 -10.28 22.53
N LEU A 730 3.78 -9.96 23.64
CA LEU A 730 4.30 -9.07 24.69
C LEU A 730 5.33 -9.77 25.57
N LEU A 731 6.37 -9.04 25.95
CA LEU A 731 7.44 -9.54 26.81
C LEU A 731 6.93 -9.79 28.25
N LEU A 732 7.00 -11.03 28.71
CA LEU A 732 6.56 -11.41 30.07
C LEU A 732 7.72 -11.44 31.07
N SER A 733 8.91 -11.85 30.63
CA SER A 733 10.07 -11.88 31.51
C SER A 733 11.38 -11.80 30.74
N LYS A 734 12.39 -11.25 31.41
CA LYS A 734 13.79 -11.24 30.99
C LYS A 734 14.60 -11.85 32.14
N THR A 735 15.32 -12.95 31.89
CA THR A 735 16.16 -13.62 32.87
C THR A 735 17.63 -13.41 32.50
N TYR A 736 18.41 -12.91 33.41
CA TYR A 736 19.83 -12.61 33.23
C TYR A 736 20.69 -13.85 33.49
N ALA A 737 21.95 -13.79 33.08
CA ALA A 737 22.88 -14.91 33.21
C ALA A 737 23.16 -15.37 34.68
N ASP A 738 22.98 -14.48 35.64
CA ASP A 738 23.06 -14.78 37.07
C ASP A 738 21.82 -15.45 37.66
N GLY A 739 20.80 -15.72 36.81
CA GLY A 739 19.52 -16.31 37.19
C GLY A 739 18.50 -15.30 37.75
N THR A 740 18.85 -14.04 37.91
CA THR A 740 17.89 -13.01 38.32
C THR A 740 16.96 -12.66 37.19
N SER A 741 15.73 -12.20 37.47
CA SER A 741 14.72 -11.91 36.43
C SER A 741 14.05 -10.57 36.62
N ALA A 742 13.76 -9.91 35.50
CA ALA A 742 12.78 -8.85 35.42
C ALA A 742 11.47 -9.41 34.83
N ASN A 743 10.32 -9.03 35.40
CA ASN A 743 9.01 -9.49 34.98
C ASN A 743 8.13 -8.30 34.59
N TYR A 744 7.21 -8.55 33.65
CA TYR A 744 6.34 -7.55 33.06
C TYR A 744 4.91 -8.04 33.07
N GLU A 745 4.00 -7.21 33.57
CA GLU A 745 2.57 -7.46 33.65
C GLU A 745 1.85 -6.33 32.89
N TYR A 746 0.77 -6.67 32.22
CA TYR A 746 0.06 -5.75 31.34
C TYR A 746 -1.41 -5.70 31.74
N ASP A 747 -2.03 -4.55 31.53
CA ASP A 747 -3.46 -4.37 31.75
C ASP A 747 -4.30 -4.99 30.61
N SER A 748 -5.62 -4.93 30.75
CA SER A 748 -6.57 -5.47 29.76
C SER A 748 -6.48 -4.83 28.36
N MET A 749 -5.74 -3.72 28.23
CA MET A 749 -5.46 -3.02 26.96
C MET A 749 -4.05 -3.30 26.43
N ASN A 750 -3.34 -4.29 27.01
CA ASN A 750 -1.96 -4.62 26.68
C ASN A 750 -0.95 -3.47 26.95
N ARG A 751 -1.26 -2.53 27.85
CA ARG A 751 -0.33 -1.50 28.31
C ARG A 751 0.46 -2.04 29.49
N LEU A 752 1.75 -1.71 29.58
CA LEU A 752 2.61 -2.17 30.67
C LEU A 752 2.14 -1.57 32.01
N GLU A 753 1.47 -2.38 32.82
CA GLU A 753 0.95 -1.97 34.13
C GLU A 753 2.01 -2.09 35.23
N ARG A 754 2.76 -3.19 35.23
CA ARG A 754 3.74 -3.46 36.27
C ARG A 754 5.03 -4.03 35.70
N SER A 755 6.15 -3.51 36.12
CA SER A 755 7.46 -4.10 35.83
C SER A 755 8.23 -4.32 37.13
N ILE A 756 8.70 -5.55 37.32
CA ILE A 756 9.43 -5.98 38.52
C ILE A 756 10.90 -6.17 38.11
N ASN A 757 11.82 -5.47 38.74
CA ASN A 757 13.24 -5.59 38.45
C ASN A 757 13.87 -6.80 39.17
N PRO A 758 15.13 -7.18 38.87
CA PRO A 758 15.82 -8.31 39.51
C PRO A 758 15.99 -8.19 41.04
N ARG A 759 15.80 -7.00 41.61
CA ARG A 759 15.84 -6.79 43.07
C ARG A 759 14.43 -6.89 43.71
N SER A 760 13.44 -7.38 42.95
CA SER A 760 12.04 -7.48 43.37
C SER A 760 11.34 -6.13 43.63
N LEU A 761 11.91 -5.02 43.11
CA LEU A 761 11.25 -3.71 43.16
C LEU A 761 10.29 -3.57 41.98
N ALA A 762 9.04 -3.20 42.25
CA ALA A 762 8.03 -3.03 41.22
C ALA A 762 7.85 -1.55 40.87
N ALA A 763 7.73 -1.27 39.57
CA ALA A 763 7.24 0.00 39.06
C ALA A 763 5.84 -0.20 38.49
N ILE A 764 4.86 0.43 39.14
CA ILE A 764 3.43 0.35 38.82
C ILE A 764 3.03 1.59 38.03
N ARG A 765 2.31 1.41 36.93
CA ARG A 765 1.87 2.46 36.02
C ARG A 765 0.37 2.55 36.03
N THR A 766 -0.13 3.77 36.01
CA THR A 766 -1.57 4.04 35.83
C THR A 766 -1.77 4.88 34.58
N TYR A 767 -2.88 4.68 33.93
CA TYR A 767 -3.19 5.33 32.65
C TYR A 767 -4.54 6.03 32.67
N ALA A 768 -4.67 7.10 31.91
CA ALA A 768 -5.92 7.79 31.70
C ALA A 768 -6.95 6.85 31.04
N PRO A 769 -8.16 6.73 31.59
CA PRO A 769 -9.11 5.70 31.15
C PRO A 769 -9.64 5.90 29.73
N LEU A 770 -9.78 7.14 29.24
CA LEU A 770 -10.33 7.41 27.90
C LEU A 770 -9.28 7.64 26.82
N THR A 771 -8.09 8.04 27.20
CA THR A 771 -7.07 8.54 26.27
C THR A 771 -5.78 7.72 26.31
N GLY A 772 -5.57 6.97 27.39
CA GLY A 772 -4.45 6.03 27.49
C GLY A 772 -3.11 6.67 27.85
N GLU A 773 -3.05 7.99 28.16
CA GLU A 773 -1.81 8.63 28.61
C GLU A 773 -1.37 8.10 29.99
N LEU A 774 -0.06 8.01 30.20
CA LEU A 774 0.54 7.60 31.47
C LEU A 774 0.30 8.67 32.54
N LEU A 775 -0.42 8.33 33.61
CA LEU A 775 -0.71 9.26 34.72
C LEU A 775 0.29 9.16 35.86
N SER A 776 0.79 7.96 36.16
CA SER A 776 1.78 7.83 37.24
C SER A 776 2.71 6.63 37.05
N VAL A 777 3.88 6.72 37.64
CA VAL A 777 4.80 5.60 37.88
C VAL A 777 5.12 5.61 39.37
N ILE A 778 4.73 4.55 40.09
CA ILE A 778 4.92 4.38 41.53
C ILE A 778 5.90 3.22 41.71
N CYS A 779 6.97 3.44 42.43
CA CYS A 779 7.87 2.37 42.86
C CYS A 779 7.36 1.76 44.16
N ASP A 780 7.01 0.46 44.13
CA ASP A 780 6.68 -0.32 45.28
C ASP A 780 7.99 -0.88 45.89
N ASP A 781 8.66 -0.03 46.66
CA ASP A 781 9.82 -0.43 47.45
C ASP A 781 9.43 -0.56 48.92
N SER A 782 9.70 -1.67 49.56
CA SER A 782 9.45 -1.93 50.97
C SER A 782 10.50 -1.23 51.90
N SER A 783 11.28 -0.28 51.34
CA SER A 783 12.29 0.44 52.09
C SER A 783 11.71 1.55 52.96
N THR A 784 12.39 1.92 54.08
CA THR A 784 11.98 3.02 54.96
C THR A 784 12.06 4.39 54.24
N THR A 785 12.68 4.47 53.06
CA THR A 785 12.75 5.66 52.23
C THR A 785 12.16 5.29 50.88
N GLN A 786 10.84 5.48 50.73
CA GLN A 786 10.14 5.20 49.48
C GLN A 786 10.63 6.12 48.33
N THR A 787 10.82 5.52 47.13
CA THR A 787 11.11 6.31 45.92
C THR A 787 9.89 7.18 45.62
N PRO A 788 10.04 8.51 45.55
CA PRO A 788 8.91 9.37 45.21
C PRO A 788 8.25 8.97 43.89
N PRO A 789 6.92 8.98 43.78
CA PRO A 789 6.23 8.68 42.53
C PRO A 789 6.52 9.75 41.48
N VAL A 790 6.53 9.34 40.23
CA VAL A 790 6.49 10.25 39.08
C VAL A 790 5.04 10.36 38.65
N THR A 791 4.49 11.57 38.61
CA THR A 791 3.12 11.83 38.16
C THR A 791 3.09 12.78 36.99
N TYR A 792 2.19 12.53 36.09
CA TYR A 792 2.00 13.30 34.87
C TYR A 792 0.61 13.89 34.81
N SER A 793 0.48 15.13 34.36
CA SER A 793 -0.80 15.74 34.02
C SER A 793 -0.81 16.25 32.61
N TYR A 794 -1.96 16.15 31.98
CA TYR A 794 -2.16 16.51 30.57
C TYR A 794 -3.37 17.45 30.46
N ASN A 795 -3.30 18.32 29.45
CA ASN A 795 -4.53 18.99 29.03
C ASN A 795 -5.40 18.02 28.22
N TYR A 796 -6.61 18.41 27.88
CA TYR A 796 -7.53 17.54 27.13
C TYR A 796 -7.02 17.23 25.71
N LEU A 797 -6.06 17.98 25.15
CA LEU A 797 -5.40 17.70 23.88
C LEU A 797 -4.35 16.57 24.01
N GLY A 798 -4.02 16.13 25.21
CA GLY A 798 -2.99 15.13 25.49
C GLY A 798 -1.58 15.69 25.57
N MET A 799 -1.42 17.02 25.59
CA MET A 799 -0.13 17.65 25.81
C MET A 799 0.20 17.65 27.32
N PRO A 800 1.43 17.22 27.73
CA PRO A 800 1.82 17.25 29.13
C PRO A 800 1.82 18.70 29.65
N VAL A 801 1.21 18.95 30.79
CA VAL A 801 1.23 20.26 31.47
C VAL A 801 2.09 20.25 32.70
N SER A 802 2.26 19.09 33.36
CA SER A 802 3.24 18.98 34.44
C SER A 802 3.76 17.55 34.59
N VAL A 803 4.98 17.44 35.07
CA VAL A 803 5.61 16.24 35.58
C VAL A 803 6.16 16.52 36.97
N SER A 804 5.74 15.73 37.94
CA SER A 804 6.22 15.84 39.33
C SER A 804 6.95 14.58 39.72
N ASP A 805 8.13 14.73 40.29
CA ASP A 805 8.97 13.66 40.81
C ASP A 805 9.63 14.06 42.14
N GLY A 806 10.57 13.27 42.66
CA GLY A 806 11.27 13.57 43.92
C GLY A 806 12.16 14.81 43.90
N SER A 807 12.43 15.40 42.73
CA SER A 807 13.21 16.63 42.58
C SER A 807 12.31 17.90 42.54
N GLY A 808 11.00 17.72 42.35
CA GLY A 808 10.03 18.81 42.26
C GLY A 808 9.05 18.66 41.11
N THR A 809 8.33 19.75 40.83
CA THR A 809 7.39 19.81 39.72
C THR A 809 7.94 20.63 38.58
N ARG A 810 7.88 20.06 37.40
CA ARG A 810 8.25 20.65 36.12
C ARG A 810 6.96 20.97 35.37
N GLU A 811 6.76 22.25 35.02
CA GLU A 811 5.57 22.72 34.29
C GLU A 811 5.94 23.05 32.85
N PHE A 812 5.07 22.69 31.92
CA PHE A 812 5.21 22.95 30.49
C PHE A 812 4.20 24.00 30.05
N ILE A 813 4.68 25.07 29.44
CA ILE A 813 3.87 26.17 28.94
C ILE A 813 3.92 26.19 27.43
N TYR A 814 2.75 26.23 26.82
CA TYR A 814 2.60 26.23 25.35
C TYR A 814 2.13 27.59 24.87
N ASN A 815 2.63 27.99 23.71
CA ASN A 815 2.22 29.23 23.06
C ASN A 815 0.89 29.04 22.30
N GLN A 816 0.39 30.12 21.69
CA GLN A 816 -0.84 30.14 20.89
C GLN A 816 -0.80 29.20 19.64
N TYR A 817 0.31 28.55 19.33
CA TYR A 817 0.49 27.61 18.23
C TYR A 817 0.65 26.16 18.71
N ASN A 818 0.38 25.87 19.98
CA ASN A 818 0.62 24.58 20.64
C ASN A 818 2.09 24.14 20.66
N GLU A 819 3.04 25.08 20.54
CA GLU A 819 4.46 24.79 20.65
C GLU A 819 4.94 25.05 22.09
N LEU A 820 5.86 24.22 22.56
CA LEU A 820 6.45 24.39 23.89
C LEU A 820 7.23 25.72 23.93
N GLU A 821 6.76 26.65 24.74
CA GLU A 821 7.37 28.00 24.91
C GLU A 821 8.33 28.04 26.08
N ALA A 822 7.98 27.38 27.17
CA ALA A 822 8.81 27.39 28.36
C ALA A 822 8.63 26.13 29.20
N GLU A 823 9.71 25.75 29.89
CA GLU A 823 9.73 24.76 30.93
C GLU A 823 10.12 25.46 32.22
N LYS A 824 9.30 25.31 33.26
CA LYS A 824 9.51 25.88 34.58
C LYS A 824 9.70 24.78 35.61
N MET A 825 10.72 24.89 36.45
CA MET A 825 10.93 24.00 37.59
C MET A 825 10.65 24.77 38.85
N GLN A 826 9.81 24.23 39.72
CA GLN A 826 9.53 24.86 41.03
C GLN A 826 10.82 24.97 41.84
N GLY A 827 11.26 26.18 42.17
CA GLY A 827 12.46 26.46 42.96
C GLY A 827 13.74 26.78 42.19
N LEU A 828 13.74 26.76 40.87
CA LEU A 828 14.87 27.12 40.00
C LEU A 828 14.43 28.14 38.90
N VAL A 829 15.40 28.89 38.39
CA VAL A 829 15.17 29.91 37.36
C VAL A 829 14.58 29.26 36.11
N SER A 830 13.50 29.82 35.57
CA SER A 830 12.85 29.34 34.34
C SER A 830 13.82 29.36 33.14
N CYS A 831 14.00 28.23 32.48
CA CYS A 831 14.60 28.19 31.13
C CYS A 831 13.50 28.57 30.11
N VAL A 832 13.66 29.74 29.48
CA VAL A 832 12.85 30.09 28.29
C VAL A 832 13.58 29.50 27.08
N LEU A 833 12.89 28.61 26.35
CA LEU A 833 13.40 28.13 25.07
C LEU A 833 13.25 29.26 24.06
N SER A 834 14.32 29.96 23.73
CA SER A 834 14.36 30.89 22.59
C SER A 834 14.49 30.06 21.31
N ASN A 835 13.43 30.01 20.50
CA ASN A 835 13.48 29.52 19.13
C ASN A 835 14.13 30.54 18.19
#